data_27c226d9cfc10d75514d01aa7524e3ca
#
_entry.id   27c226d9cfc10d75514d01aa7524e3ca
#
_cell.length_a   1.000
_cell.length_b   1.000
_cell.length_c   1.000
_cell.angle_alpha   90.00
_cell.angle_beta   90.00
_cell.angle_gamma   90.00
#
_symmetry.space_group_name_H-M   'P 1'
#
loop_
_entity.id
_entity.type
_entity.pdbx_description
1 polymer ?
#
loop_
_entity_poly.entity_id
_entity_poly.type
_entity_poly.pdbx_seq_one_letter_code
_entity_poly.pdbx_strand_id
1 'polypeptide(L)'
;MTTTWPGEWVAERLGADLRTTQALPGLDLHDLVGLAVRRNPRRAHLLVSNVLGKHVPVDPQIVRGSGRALGELVRRVLDAGAAVGSSDAGGVATGPQDHDVADGALARVGQALHEALRAPDNARVVDEFTCAVDSFVDLQHSPACVVMGFAETATALGQCVADALRAPAIHSTRRPVAGFTPVGAFEEEHSHATSHLVLPSDDGFFARRSAGRVVPLVLVDDELSTGRTVLNTIAALHESLPRVRYVIATLVDMRNAKDRAAMATRAAELGVQIDVVSLAAGHLDLPSDVLERGQRLVEQVESRASVLRDAGPEQGPESKAAWASGRAHVSTAAPNAARGTITEVDVPWPPRTPLTGRHGVTPAQLAPLTATLPEAATVVAQALPYGDGEVLVLGTEELMDAPLRLACALRERGVATRFSTTTRSPVLAVDDPGYAIRNALTFPAFDDPADGDGPRFTYNVSRETPWRTIVLCVDPPSLTPQLHAPDGVIEALAACTDCVVVARLPQPATAPARELVGPTFGSYAPEEVTWLLEDLSGVTLEAPTEEREEAIQSGGAHYAESLPVEYQPDAAYGQLFRDALEMSKARVAAAVAAVTELALAERGDDLVLVSLARAGTPVGVLMKRWARQARGLDVPHYAVSIVRGRGIDTVALDHIVARHDASSVLFVDGWTGKGAISRELVAALEEYEQSTGVQLDPTLAVLADTGSCTTMWGTRDDFLIPSACLNSTVSGLVSRTVLNDALIGPGQFHGAKFYAELAPHDVSGLFVDAVTGAFPPAADADDIRAEAQARCAAEPPRWTGWATVEKLAEEFGIGSVNLVKPGVGETTRVLLRRVPWKILVAPGAGADLRHIEALAAARGVPTEEYPGLDYSCVGLIHPRFTRGATGDDGTSATRDPKEQA
;
A
#
# COMPACT_ATOMS: atom_id res chain seq x y z
N MET A 1 10.68 23.15 -43.99
CA MET A 1 11.33 24.08 -43.04
C MET A 1 12.26 23.19 -42.21
N THR A 2 13.53 23.50 -42.12
CA THR A 2 14.45 22.80 -41.20
C THR A 2 13.97 23.05 -39.81
N THR A 3 13.53 22.05 -39.11
CA THR A 3 13.14 22.14 -37.69
C THR A 3 14.37 22.48 -36.87
N THR A 4 14.34 23.61 -36.17
CA THR A 4 15.42 24.01 -35.25
C THR A 4 15.57 22.98 -34.15
N TRP A 5 16.79 22.56 -33.86
CA TRP A 5 17.02 21.62 -32.76
C TRP A 5 16.65 22.24 -31.40
N PRO A 6 15.88 21.56 -30.53
CA PRO A 6 15.42 22.14 -29.26
C PRO A 6 16.51 22.18 -28.17
N GLY A 7 17.77 22.30 -28.56
CA GLY A 7 18.95 22.49 -27.72
C GLY A 7 19.83 23.65 -28.22
N GLU A 8 19.55 24.20 -29.40
CA GLU A 8 20.40 25.19 -30.06
C GLU A 8 20.60 26.47 -29.23
N TRP A 9 19.52 26.97 -28.62
CA TRP A 9 19.54 28.15 -27.77
C TRP A 9 20.48 27.99 -26.56
N VAL A 10 20.48 26.80 -25.94
CA VAL A 10 21.33 26.47 -24.77
C VAL A 10 22.76 26.24 -25.23
N ALA A 11 22.95 25.50 -26.31
CA ALA A 11 24.25 25.16 -26.89
C ALA A 11 25.05 26.43 -27.21
N GLU A 12 24.44 27.42 -27.88
CA GLU A 12 25.05 28.70 -28.20
C GLU A 12 25.44 29.50 -26.95
N ARG A 13 24.57 29.59 -25.95
CA ARG A 13 24.77 30.46 -24.78
C ARG A 13 25.67 29.86 -23.71
N LEU A 14 25.60 28.56 -23.52
CA LEU A 14 26.52 27.85 -22.61
C LEU A 14 27.84 27.48 -23.27
N GLY A 15 27.92 27.50 -24.60
CA GLY A 15 29.07 27.00 -25.35
C GLY A 15 29.16 25.49 -25.31
N ALA A 16 28.00 24.81 -25.29
CA ALA A 16 27.89 23.37 -25.20
C ALA A 16 27.88 22.75 -26.61
N ASP A 17 28.59 21.63 -26.82
CA ASP A 17 28.65 20.91 -28.08
C ASP A 17 28.29 19.46 -27.85
N LEU A 18 27.10 19.03 -28.37
CA LEU A 18 26.58 17.66 -28.25
C LEU A 18 27.09 16.82 -29.44
N ARG A 19 27.80 15.75 -29.14
CA ARG A 19 28.37 14.86 -30.17
C ARG A 19 27.94 13.44 -30.02
N THR A 20 27.44 12.85 -31.09
CA THR A 20 27.12 11.43 -31.21
C THR A 20 28.38 10.62 -31.50
N THR A 21 28.64 9.58 -30.74
CA THR A 21 29.73 8.64 -30.96
C THR A 21 29.25 7.31 -31.51
N GLN A 22 28.04 6.90 -31.10
CA GLN A 22 27.37 5.69 -31.54
C GLN A 22 25.86 5.88 -31.44
N ALA A 23 25.10 5.36 -32.37
CA ALA A 23 23.63 5.35 -32.31
C ALA A 23 23.09 4.17 -33.15
N LEU A 24 21.78 3.89 -32.97
CA LEU A 24 21.08 3.04 -33.93
C LEU A 24 21.19 3.66 -35.32
N PRO A 25 21.31 2.82 -36.39
CA PRO A 25 21.46 3.35 -37.76
C PRO A 25 20.33 4.33 -38.12
N GLY A 26 20.70 5.50 -38.60
CA GLY A 26 19.76 6.58 -38.96
C GLY A 26 19.41 7.51 -37.82
N LEU A 27 19.78 7.24 -36.57
CA LEU A 27 19.46 8.05 -35.39
C LEU A 27 20.67 8.89 -34.97
N ASP A 28 20.41 10.05 -34.38
CA ASP A 28 21.40 10.96 -33.79
C ASP A 28 20.98 11.39 -32.38
N LEU A 29 21.93 11.78 -31.51
CA LEU A 29 21.62 12.31 -30.19
C LEU A 29 20.70 13.53 -30.25
N HIS A 30 20.84 14.38 -31.25
CA HIS A 30 19.98 15.56 -31.43
C HIS A 30 18.52 15.20 -31.75
N ASP A 31 18.23 13.97 -32.22
CA ASP A 31 16.86 13.48 -32.34
C ASP A 31 16.27 13.09 -30.97
N LEU A 32 17.10 12.47 -30.10
CA LEU A 32 16.65 11.92 -28.81
C LEU A 32 16.58 12.96 -27.70
N VAL A 33 17.44 14.00 -27.73
CA VAL A 33 17.52 14.97 -26.66
C VAL A 33 17.59 16.39 -27.14
N GLY A 34 16.89 17.28 -26.43
CA GLY A 34 17.10 18.73 -26.43
C GLY A 34 17.87 19.18 -25.19
N LEU A 35 18.05 20.48 -25.03
CA LEU A 35 18.71 21.07 -23.87
C LEU A 35 17.83 22.11 -23.18
N ALA A 36 17.96 22.18 -21.85
CA ALA A 36 17.40 23.24 -21.01
C ALA A 36 18.41 23.67 -19.94
N VAL A 37 18.15 24.78 -19.28
CA VAL A 37 18.95 25.33 -18.19
C VAL A 37 18.31 24.94 -16.85
N ARG A 38 19.08 24.33 -15.95
CA ARG A 38 18.65 24.05 -14.58
C ARG A 38 18.81 25.27 -13.66
N ARG A 39 17.86 25.47 -12.78
CA ARG A 39 17.97 26.39 -11.65
C ARG A 39 18.77 25.76 -10.50
N ASN A 40 19.88 25.08 -10.82
CA ASN A 40 20.70 24.38 -9.84
C ASN A 40 22.16 24.88 -9.92
N PRO A 41 22.77 25.34 -8.82
CA PRO A 41 24.15 25.83 -8.82
C PRO A 41 25.22 24.77 -9.12
N ARG A 42 24.86 23.48 -9.08
CA ARG A 42 25.79 22.37 -9.29
C ARG A 42 25.81 21.84 -10.73
N ARG A 43 24.75 22.09 -11.51
CA ARG A 43 24.63 21.63 -12.90
C ARG A 43 23.84 22.67 -13.71
N ALA A 44 24.49 23.29 -14.69
CA ALA A 44 23.90 24.36 -15.49
C ALA A 44 22.89 23.86 -16.54
N HIS A 45 23.10 22.69 -17.09
CA HIS A 45 22.29 22.12 -18.17
C HIS A 45 21.45 20.93 -17.73
N LEU A 46 20.40 20.64 -18.51
CA LEU A 46 19.57 19.45 -18.45
C LEU A 46 19.45 18.89 -19.85
N LEU A 47 19.70 17.59 -20.02
CA LEU A 47 19.27 16.86 -21.21
C LEU A 47 17.76 16.61 -21.10
N VAL A 48 17.04 17.03 -22.12
CA VAL A 48 15.57 16.89 -22.17
C VAL A 48 15.22 15.84 -23.19
N SER A 49 14.73 14.70 -22.74
CA SER A 49 14.36 13.59 -23.63
C SER A 49 13.17 13.95 -24.50
N ASN A 50 13.31 13.71 -25.82
CA ASN A 50 12.25 13.87 -26.82
C ASN A 50 11.40 12.61 -26.96
N VAL A 51 11.72 11.52 -26.23
CA VAL A 51 11.03 10.22 -26.33
C VAL A 51 10.39 9.74 -25.02
N LEU A 52 10.61 10.42 -23.92
CA LEU A 52 10.18 9.94 -22.59
C LEU A 52 8.81 10.44 -22.15
N GLY A 53 8.37 11.63 -22.63
CA GLY A 53 7.12 12.22 -22.17
C GLY A 53 7.19 12.89 -20.79
N LYS A 54 8.38 13.27 -20.28
CA LYS A 54 8.48 13.93 -18.96
C LYS A 54 8.40 15.47 -19.06
N HIS A 55 9.21 16.07 -19.89
CA HIS A 55 9.28 17.52 -20.04
C HIS A 55 8.68 18.02 -21.36
N VAL A 56 8.62 17.12 -22.33
CA VAL A 56 8.03 17.40 -23.64
C VAL A 56 6.91 16.39 -23.88
N PRO A 57 5.68 16.86 -24.18
CA PRO A 57 4.60 15.96 -24.58
C PRO A 57 4.96 15.20 -25.86
N VAL A 58 4.84 13.88 -25.83
CA VAL A 58 5.26 12.97 -26.90
C VAL A 58 4.12 12.04 -27.30
N ASP A 59 4.07 11.59 -28.55
CA ASP A 59 3.15 10.53 -28.95
C ASP A 59 3.38 9.27 -28.10
N PRO A 60 2.35 8.70 -27.48
CA PRO A 60 2.54 7.57 -26.54
C PRO A 60 3.17 6.32 -27.19
N GLN A 61 3.01 6.13 -28.50
CA GLN A 61 3.64 5.03 -29.21
C GLN A 61 5.17 5.24 -29.40
N ILE A 62 5.64 6.49 -29.47
CA ILE A 62 7.08 6.79 -29.47
C ILE A 62 7.68 6.41 -28.12
N VAL A 63 7.02 6.78 -27.01
CA VAL A 63 7.48 6.43 -25.67
C VAL A 63 7.55 4.91 -25.49
N ARG A 64 6.44 4.22 -25.78
CA ARG A 64 6.33 2.77 -25.66
C ARG A 64 7.27 2.03 -26.60
N GLY A 65 7.33 2.44 -27.87
CA GLY A 65 8.16 1.83 -28.89
C GLY A 65 9.65 1.95 -28.58
N SER A 66 10.13 3.11 -28.12
CA SER A 66 11.52 3.32 -27.74
C SER A 66 11.94 2.44 -26.56
N GLY A 67 11.10 2.30 -25.52
CA GLY A 67 11.36 1.40 -24.40
C GLY A 67 11.36 -0.07 -24.83
N ARG A 68 10.45 -0.49 -25.73
CA ARG A 68 10.42 -1.87 -26.25
C ARG A 68 11.62 -2.16 -27.15
N ALA A 69 12.06 -1.23 -27.97
CA ALA A 69 13.28 -1.38 -28.76
C ALA A 69 14.52 -1.53 -27.86
N LEU A 70 14.59 -0.74 -26.79
CA LEU A 70 15.65 -0.86 -25.80
C LEU A 70 15.62 -2.23 -25.09
N GLY A 71 14.43 -2.75 -24.76
CA GLY A 71 14.25 -4.09 -24.19
C GLY A 71 14.75 -5.20 -25.10
N GLU A 72 14.51 -5.08 -26.40
CA GLU A 72 15.00 -6.04 -27.39
C GLU A 72 16.56 -6.02 -27.48
N LEU A 73 17.18 -4.84 -27.39
CA LEU A 73 18.63 -4.75 -27.30
C LEU A 73 19.18 -5.43 -26.04
N VAL A 74 18.51 -5.27 -24.90
CA VAL A 74 18.85 -5.98 -23.65
C VAL A 74 18.75 -7.49 -23.84
N ARG A 75 17.69 -7.99 -24.48
CA ARG A 75 17.50 -9.42 -24.75
C ARG A 75 18.68 -9.99 -25.53
N ARG A 76 19.10 -9.34 -26.60
CA ARG A 76 20.23 -9.75 -27.42
C ARG A 76 21.54 -9.85 -26.65
N VAL A 77 21.78 -8.89 -25.73
CA VAL A 77 22.96 -8.92 -24.88
C VAL A 77 22.88 -10.08 -23.87
N LEU A 78 21.71 -10.34 -23.27
CA LEU A 78 21.51 -11.45 -22.35
C LEU A 78 21.75 -12.81 -23.04
N ASP A 79 21.23 -12.99 -24.26
CA ASP A 79 21.37 -14.22 -25.07
C ASP A 79 22.82 -14.47 -25.53
N ALA A 80 23.52 -13.42 -25.97
CA ALA A 80 24.92 -13.53 -26.37
C ALA A 80 25.82 -14.03 -25.22
N GLY A 81 25.55 -13.60 -23.99
CA GLY A 81 26.28 -14.07 -22.81
C GLY A 81 25.94 -15.51 -22.40
N ALA A 82 24.75 -15.99 -22.70
CA ALA A 82 24.34 -17.37 -22.45
C ALA A 82 25.10 -18.36 -23.37
N ALA A 83 25.36 -17.95 -24.59
CA ALA A 83 26.12 -18.77 -25.58
C ALA A 83 27.60 -18.97 -25.21
N VAL A 84 28.21 -18.00 -24.55
CA VAL A 84 29.66 -18.10 -24.14
C VAL A 84 29.82 -19.00 -22.89
N GLY A 85 28.76 -19.16 -22.06
CA GLY A 85 28.77 -20.03 -20.86
C GLY A 85 28.50 -21.53 -21.12
N SER A 86 28.12 -21.92 -22.33
CA SER A 86 27.72 -23.28 -22.71
C SER A 86 28.75 -24.01 -23.60
N SER A 87 30.06 -23.98 -23.27
CA SER A 87 31.08 -24.64 -24.04
C SER A 87 31.10 -26.19 -23.95
N ASP A 88 30.04 -26.80 -23.37
CA ASP A 88 29.96 -28.28 -23.27
C ASP A 88 28.68 -28.92 -23.86
N ALA A 89 27.92 -28.23 -24.68
CA ALA A 89 26.81 -28.85 -25.43
C ALA A 89 26.70 -28.21 -26.81
N GLY A 90 26.90 -29.05 -27.88
CA GLY A 90 26.86 -28.67 -29.28
C GLY A 90 25.66 -27.80 -29.66
N GLY A 91 25.78 -26.53 -29.51
CA GLY A 91 24.82 -25.52 -29.94
C GLY A 91 25.13 -25.10 -31.37
N VAL A 92 24.15 -25.16 -32.26
CA VAL A 92 24.19 -24.72 -33.64
C VAL A 92 24.63 -23.26 -33.66
N ALA A 93 25.78 -22.98 -34.24
CA ALA A 93 26.22 -21.62 -34.54
C ALA A 93 25.20 -20.99 -35.50
N THR A 94 24.60 -19.89 -35.14
CA THR A 94 23.79 -19.06 -36.04
C THR A 94 24.67 -18.64 -37.22
N GLY A 95 24.24 -18.95 -38.42
CA GLY A 95 25.03 -18.69 -39.62
C GLY A 95 25.07 -17.18 -39.96
N PRO A 96 25.95 -16.77 -40.89
CA PRO A 96 26.13 -15.36 -41.30
C PRO A 96 24.85 -14.66 -41.78
N GLN A 97 23.83 -15.40 -42.18
CA GLN A 97 22.54 -14.85 -42.66
C GLN A 97 21.68 -14.27 -41.53
N ASP A 98 21.82 -14.73 -40.25
CA ASP A 98 21.02 -14.25 -39.16
C ASP A 98 21.52 -12.88 -38.63
N HIS A 99 22.80 -12.57 -38.76
CA HIS A 99 23.39 -11.27 -38.42
C HIS A 99 22.93 -10.17 -39.38
N ASP A 100 22.93 -10.42 -40.71
CA ASP A 100 22.50 -9.44 -41.72
C ASP A 100 21.01 -9.08 -41.60
N VAL A 101 20.15 -10.06 -41.29
CA VAL A 101 18.72 -9.83 -41.06
C VAL A 101 18.47 -9.05 -39.75
N ALA A 102 19.21 -9.36 -38.71
CA ALA A 102 19.14 -8.67 -37.43
C ALA A 102 19.60 -7.20 -37.52
N ASP A 103 20.66 -6.95 -38.28
CA ASP A 103 21.20 -5.61 -38.55
C ASP A 103 20.22 -4.77 -39.39
N GLY A 104 19.58 -5.40 -40.38
CA GLY A 104 18.56 -4.76 -41.19
C GLY A 104 17.27 -4.37 -40.40
N ALA A 105 16.88 -5.19 -39.43
CA ALA A 105 15.74 -4.86 -38.55
C ALA A 105 16.06 -3.69 -37.61
N LEU A 106 17.27 -3.68 -37.05
CA LEU A 106 17.74 -2.60 -36.16
C LEU A 106 17.84 -1.27 -36.93
N ALA A 107 18.34 -1.31 -38.18
CA ALA A 107 18.39 -0.13 -39.02
C ALA A 107 16.99 0.44 -39.33
N ARG A 108 16.01 -0.43 -39.59
CA ARG A 108 14.62 0.01 -39.80
C ARG A 108 14.04 0.71 -38.53
N VAL A 109 14.29 0.18 -37.36
CA VAL A 109 13.82 0.80 -36.09
C VAL A 109 14.46 2.18 -35.88
N GLY A 110 15.79 2.29 -36.07
CA GLY A 110 16.50 3.56 -35.93
C GLY A 110 16.02 4.63 -36.93
N GLN A 111 15.89 4.25 -38.21
CA GLN A 111 15.40 5.14 -39.25
C GLN A 111 13.93 5.58 -38.99
N ALA A 112 13.06 4.64 -38.65
CA ALA A 112 11.66 4.95 -38.38
C ALA A 112 11.49 5.84 -37.14
N LEU A 113 12.30 5.65 -36.11
CA LEU A 113 12.32 6.51 -34.91
C LEU A 113 12.77 7.94 -35.29
N HIS A 114 13.87 8.04 -36.07
CA HIS A 114 14.34 9.33 -36.58
C HIS A 114 13.24 10.09 -37.32
N GLU A 115 12.54 9.42 -38.23
CA GLU A 115 11.44 10.03 -39.00
C GLU A 115 10.25 10.42 -38.12
N ALA A 116 9.88 9.58 -37.14
CA ALA A 116 8.81 9.85 -36.19
C ALA A 116 9.12 11.06 -35.29
N LEU A 117 10.36 11.23 -34.84
CA LEU A 117 10.77 12.36 -34.04
C LEU A 117 10.83 13.69 -34.83
N ARG A 118 11.09 13.62 -36.13
CA ARG A 118 11.08 14.80 -37.02
C ARG A 118 9.71 15.20 -37.55
N ALA A 119 8.77 14.28 -37.53
CA ALA A 119 7.39 14.53 -37.94
C ALA A 119 6.39 13.97 -36.92
N PRO A 120 6.47 14.40 -35.64
CA PRO A 120 5.69 13.81 -34.54
C PRO A 120 4.17 13.96 -34.74
N ASP A 121 3.71 14.94 -35.52
CA ASP A 121 2.29 15.18 -35.82
C ASP A 121 1.78 14.30 -36.99
N ASN A 122 2.66 13.56 -37.65
CA ASN A 122 2.30 12.65 -38.71
C ASN A 122 2.03 11.24 -38.17
N ALA A 123 0.77 10.94 -37.88
CA ALA A 123 0.37 9.65 -37.32
C ALA A 123 0.88 8.44 -38.14
N ARG A 124 0.93 8.55 -39.47
CA ARG A 124 1.42 7.48 -40.33
C ARG A 124 2.90 7.13 -40.07
N VAL A 125 3.74 8.15 -39.89
CA VAL A 125 5.18 7.94 -39.61
C VAL A 125 5.38 7.29 -38.24
N VAL A 126 4.57 7.68 -37.25
CA VAL A 126 4.59 7.05 -35.91
C VAL A 126 4.09 5.60 -35.99
N ASP A 127 3.08 5.32 -36.82
CA ASP A 127 2.59 3.95 -37.04
C ASP A 127 3.64 3.07 -37.75
N GLU A 128 4.39 3.63 -38.69
CA GLU A 128 5.52 2.97 -39.35
C GLU A 128 6.63 2.61 -38.32
N PHE A 129 6.91 3.51 -37.38
CA PHE A 129 7.81 3.21 -36.27
C PHE A 129 7.27 2.09 -35.38
N THR A 130 5.99 2.14 -35.00
CA THR A 130 5.34 1.09 -34.21
C THR A 130 5.45 -0.28 -34.89
N CYS A 131 5.14 -0.35 -36.18
CA CYS A 131 5.28 -1.57 -36.99
C CYS A 131 6.73 -2.08 -37.05
N ALA A 132 7.70 -1.17 -37.18
CA ALA A 132 9.13 -1.53 -37.16
C ALA A 132 9.54 -2.17 -35.84
N VAL A 133 9.10 -1.58 -34.72
CA VAL A 133 9.36 -2.12 -33.37
C VAL A 133 8.67 -3.47 -33.17
N ASP A 134 7.39 -3.60 -33.56
CA ASP A 134 6.65 -4.87 -33.43
C ASP A 134 7.28 -6.02 -34.22
N SER A 135 7.88 -5.68 -35.36
CA SER A 135 8.64 -6.66 -36.17
C SER A 135 10.01 -6.96 -35.60
N PHE A 136 10.56 -6.08 -34.76
CA PHE A 136 11.91 -6.20 -34.20
C PHE A 136 11.91 -6.96 -32.87
N VAL A 137 10.88 -6.79 -32.03
CA VAL A 137 10.79 -7.39 -30.69
C VAL A 137 10.37 -8.85 -30.78
N ASP A 138 11.20 -9.76 -30.29
CA ASP A 138 10.88 -11.18 -30.21
C ASP A 138 10.10 -11.50 -28.92
N LEU A 139 8.79 -11.66 -29.06
CA LEU A 139 7.91 -12.04 -27.96
C LEU A 139 7.86 -13.57 -27.73
N GLN A 140 8.52 -14.39 -28.53
CA GLN A 140 8.54 -15.84 -28.34
C GLN A 140 9.60 -16.26 -27.33
N HIS A 141 10.68 -15.46 -27.20
CA HIS A 141 11.77 -15.71 -26.27
C HIS A 141 11.71 -14.75 -25.08
N SER A 142 11.76 -15.29 -23.86
CA SER A 142 11.74 -14.52 -22.60
C SER A 142 12.95 -14.88 -21.76
N PRO A 143 14.01 -14.04 -21.76
CA PRO A 143 15.18 -14.30 -20.93
C PRO A 143 14.79 -14.20 -19.44
N ALA A 144 15.36 -15.07 -18.62
CA ALA A 144 15.16 -15.02 -17.18
C ALA A 144 15.92 -13.82 -16.60
N CYS A 145 15.19 -12.73 -16.30
CA CYS A 145 15.74 -11.52 -15.67
C CYS A 145 14.67 -10.82 -14.83
N VAL A 146 15.08 -9.81 -14.08
CA VAL A 146 14.20 -8.82 -13.42
C VAL A 146 14.58 -7.45 -13.93
N VAL A 147 13.61 -6.59 -14.17
CA VAL A 147 13.82 -5.21 -14.63
C VAL A 147 13.55 -4.24 -13.49
N MET A 148 14.43 -3.26 -13.30
CA MET A 148 14.26 -2.19 -12.32
C MET A 148 14.42 -0.83 -12.98
N GLY A 149 13.36 -0.01 -12.98
CA GLY A 149 13.38 1.38 -13.42
C GLY A 149 13.74 2.35 -12.30
N PHE A 150 14.45 3.43 -12.62
CA PHE A 150 14.71 4.49 -11.64
C PHE A 150 13.57 5.53 -11.61
N ALA A 151 13.04 5.80 -10.43
CA ALA A 151 12.07 6.85 -10.23
C ALA A 151 12.76 8.24 -10.24
N GLU A 152 12.06 9.29 -10.67
CA GLU A 152 10.72 9.30 -11.28
C GLU A 152 10.76 8.89 -12.76
N THR A 153 11.86 9.18 -13.44
CA THR A 153 12.00 9.35 -14.87
C THR A 153 11.80 8.05 -15.64
N ALA A 154 12.33 6.95 -15.13
CA ALA A 154 12.33 5.68 -15.86
C ALA A 154 11.29 4.66 -15.36
N THR A 155 10.22 5.08 -14.67
CA THR A 155 9.18 4.16 -14.20
C THR A 155 8.42 3.52 -15.37
N ALA A 156 7.91 4.33 -16.31
CA ALA A 156 7.27 3.79 -17.51
C ALA A 156 8.28 3.17 -18.50
N LEU A 157 9.47 3.78 -18.65
CA LEU A 157 10.50 3.27 -19.52
C LEU A 157 10.94 1.85 -19.10
N GLY A 158 11.18 1.66 -17.79
CA GLY A 158 11.50 0.35 -17.22
C GLY A 158 10.41 -0.68 -17.47
N GLN A 159 9.14 -0.27 -17.38
CA GLN A 159 8.02 -1.15 -17.68
C GLN A 159 7.94 -1.50 -19.16
N CYS A 160 8.19 -0.56 -20.08
CA CYS A 160 8.24 -0.85 -21.52
C CYS A 160 9.37 -1.80 -21.90
N VAL A 161 10.54 -1.69 -21.24
CA VAL A 161 11.65 -2.66 -21.37
C VAL A 161 11.23 -4.03 -20.87
N ALA A 162 10.57 -4.10 -19.72
CA ALA A 162 10.08 -5.35 -19.14
C ALA A 162 8.99 -6.02 -20.01
N ASP A 163 8.10 -5.23 -20.59
CA ASP A 163 7.08 -5.72 -21.53
C ASP A 163 7.72 -6.44 -22.74
N ALA A 164 8.78 -5.86 -23.32
CA ALA A 164 9.52 -6.49 -24.42
C ALA A 164 10.23 -7.79 -24.00
N LEU A 165 10.75 -7.83 -22.79
CA LEU A 165 11.43 -9.00 -22.21
C LEU A 165 10.46 -10.04 -21.62
N ARG A 166 9.19 -9.68 -21.47
CA ARG A 166 8.18 -10.43 -20.69
C ARG A 166 8.68 -10.78 -19.29
N ALA A 167 9.38 -9.85 -18.67
CA ALA A 167 10.04 -10.01 -17.39
C ALA A 167 9.27 -9.31 -16.27
N PRO A 168 9.41 -9.76 -15.00
CA PRO A 168 8.95 -8.99 -13.85
C PRO A 168 9.67 -7.65 -13.78
N ALA A 169 8.93 -6.61 -13.41
CA ALA A 169 9.44 -5.25 -13.28
C ALA A 169 9.17 -4.66 -11.90
N ILE A 170 10.07 -3.83 -11.45
CA ILE A 170 9.93 -2.98 -10.26
C ILE A 170 10.53 -1.61 -10.58
N HIS A 171 10.15 -0.57 -9.86
CA HIS A 171 10.90 0.68 -9.90
C HIS A 171 11.28 1.15 -8.49
N SER A 172 12.37 1.90 -8.38
CA SER A 172 12.69 2.59 -7.13
C SER A 172 11.64 3.63 -6.83
N THR A 173 11.51 4.01 -5.57
CA THR A 173 10.59 5.07 -5.15
C THR A 173 11.29 6.00 -4.18
N ARG A 174 10.87 7.24 -4.14
CA ARG A 174 11.28 8.21 -3.12
C ARG A 174 10.33 8.23 -1.93
N ARG A 175 9.22 7.48 -2.02
CA ARG A 175 8.15 7.42 -1.03
C ARG A 175 8.39 6.27 -0.06
N PRO A 176 8.60 6.54 1.24
CA PRO A 176 8.46 5.48 2.23
C PRO A 176 7.01 5.01 2.25
N VAL A 177 6.79 3.71 2.14
CA VAL A 177 5.46 3.10 2.19
C VAL A 177 5.38 2.24 3.43
N ALA A 178 4.40 2.51 4.28
CA ALA A 178 4.18 1.74 5.50
C ALA A 178 3.96 0.25 5.17
N GLY A 179 4.52 -0.64 5.99
CA GLY A 179 4.40 -2.09 5.80
C GLY A 179 5.38 -2.70 4.80
N PHE A 180 6.25 -1.92 4.14
CA PHE A 180 7.28 -2.44 3.23
C PHE A 180 8.68 -2.22 3.78
N THR A 181 9.49 -3.29 3.79
CA THR A 181 10.90 -3.22 4.16
C THR A 181 11.76 -2.99 2.92
N PRO A 182 12.60 -1.95 2.87
CA PRO A 182 13.50 -1.74 1.74
C PRO A 182 14.50 -2.90 1.60
N VAL A 183 14.60 -3.46 0.41
CA VAL A 183 15.66 -4.44 0.07
C VAL A 183 16.98 -3.72 -0.24
N GLY A 184 16.92 -2.43 -0.55
CA GLY A 184 18.05 -1.56 -0.78
C GLY A 184 17.63 -0.10 -0.74
N ALA A 185 18.55 0.75 -0.29
CA ALA A 185 18.41 2.20 -0.35
C ALA A 185 19.72 2.78 -0.92
N PHE A 186 19.61 3.81 -1.77
CA PHE A 186 20.76 4.48 -2.37
C PHE A 186 20.48 5.96 -2.56
N GLU A 187 21.54 6.77 -2.55
CA GLU A 187 21.45 8.23 -2.69
C GLU A 187 21.82 8.68 -4.11
N GLU A 188 21.15 9.71 -4.57
CA GLU A 188 21.46 10.40 -5.82
C GLU A 188 22.30 11.65 -5.52
N GLU A 189 23.55 11.69 -5.99
CA GLU A 189 24.51 12.77 -5.66
C GLU A 189 24.10 14.17 -6.14
N HIS A 190 23.13 14.29 -7.04
CA HIS A 190 22.82 15.52 -7.77
C HIS A 190 21.42 16.08 -7.55
N SER A 191 20.57 15.41 -6.76
CA SER A 191 19.22 15.87 -6.44
C SER A 191 19.11 16.38 -5.00
N HIS A 192 18.13 17.24 -4.75
CA HIS A 192 17.79 17.72 -3.40
C HIS A 192 16.96 16.69 -2.62
N ALA A 193 16.60 15.57 -3.22
CA ALA A 193 15.81 14.51 -2.63
C ALA A 193 16.71 13.32 -2.26
N THR A 194 16.59 12.92 -1.08
CA THR A 194 17.46 12.08 -0.30
C THR A 194 17.54 10.64 -0.78
N SER A 195 16.87 9.70 -0.38
CA SER A 195 17.14 8.29 -0.66
C SER A 195 16.11 7.68 -1.62
N HIS A 196 16.58 6.88 -2.56
CA HIS A 196 15.74 5.97 -3.31
C HIS A 196 15.58 4.67 -2.55
N LEU A 197 14.35 4.19 -2.45
CA LEU A 197 14.00 2.92 -1.80
C LEU A 197 13.58 1.90 -2.86
N VAL A 198 13.87 0.64 -2.61
CA VAL A 198 13.38 -0.48 -3.41
C VAL A 198 12.51 -1.34 -2.51
N LEU A 199 11.20 -1.36 -2.77
CA LEU A 199 10.14 -1.87 -1.89
C LEU A 199 9.35 -3.03 -2.55
N PRO A 200 9.93 -4.23 -2.73
CA PRO A 200 9.20 -5.34 -3.32
C PRO A 200 8.07 -5.84 -2.42
N SER A 201 7.01 -6.36 -3.03
CA SER A 201 5.87 -6.95 -2.33
C SER A 201 6.19 -8.28 -1.64
N ASP A 202 7.23 -8.98 -2.09
CA ASP A 202 7.71 -10.23 -1.49
C ASP A 202 9.24 -10.34 -1.59
N ASP A 203 9.85 -11.02 -0.62
CA ASP A 203 11.30 -11.22 -0.55
C ASP A 203 11.83 -12.06 -1.71
N GLY A 204 10.98 -12.86 -2.35
CA GLY A 204 11.31 -13.70 -3.50
C GLY A 204 11.37 -12.93 -4.82
N PHE A 205 10.85 -11.70 -4.89
CA PHE A 205 10.80 -10.94 -6.13
C PHE A 205 12.18 -10.77 -6.77
N PHE A 206 13.18 -10.37 -5.98
CA PHE A 206 14.57 -10.24 -6.43
C PHE A 206 15.36 -11.54 -6.36
N ALA A 207 14.95 -12.51 -5.53
CA ALA A 207 15.64 -13.78 -5.34
C ALA A 207 15.32 -14.84 -6.41
N ARG A 208 14.64 -14.46 -7.48
CA ARG A 208 14.29 -15.35 -8.59
C ARG A 208 15.53 -16.06 -9.13
N ARG A 209 15.39 -17.36 -9.38
CA ARG A 209 16.48 -18.21 -9.86
C ARG A 209 16.13 -18.88 -11.18
N SER A 210 17.15 -19.03 -12.00
CA SER A 210 17.11 -19.87 -13.21
C SER A 210 18.36 -20.74 -13.20
N ALA A 211 18.22 -22.03 -13.44
CA ALA A 211 19.31 -23.00 -13.38
C ALA A 211 20.17 -22.91 -12.07
N GLY A 212 19.49 -22.68 -10.92
CA GLY A 212 20.15 -22.60 -9.61
C GLY A 212 20.85 -21.25 -9.31
N ARG A 213 20.93 -20.32 -10.25
CA ARG A 213 21.57 -19.00 -10.08
C ARG A 213 20.52 -17.89 -10.01
N VAL A 214 20.81 -16.83 -9.25
CA VAL A 214 19.99 -15.61 -9.24
C VAL A 214 20.05 -14.98 -10.63
N VAL A 215 18.88 -14.63 -11.17
CA VAL A 215 18.76 -14.08 -12.53
C VAL A 215 19.41 -12.70 -12.65
N PRO A 216 19.88 -12.30 -13.86
CA PRO A 216 20.38 -10.94 -14.11
C PRO A 216 19.39 -9.86 -13.70
N LEU A 217 19.90 -8.70 -13.24
CA LEU A 217 19.10 -7.50 -13.02
C LEU A 217 19.36 -6.49 -14.14
N VAL A 218 18.28 -6.04 -14.76
CA VAL A 218 18.29 -4.99 -15.78
C VAL A 218 17.90 -3.68 -15.12
N LEU A 219 18.82 -2.72 -15.07
CA LEU A 219 18.63 -1.40 -14.49
C LEU A 219 18.33 -0.41 -15.61
N VAL A 220 17.20 0.28 -15.55
CA VAL A 220 16.72 1.15 -16.62
C VAL A 220 16.66 2.59 -16.14
N ASP A 221 17.32 3.49 -16.90
CA ASP A 221 17.31 4.93 -16.71
C ASP A 221 17.12 5.67 -18.04
N ASP A 222 16.74 6.93 -18.02
CA ASP A 222 16.60 7.72 -19.25
C ASP A 222 17.98 8.22 -19.77
N GLU A 223 18.88 8.60 -18.88
CA GLU A 223 20.20 9.16 -19.17
C GLU A 223 21.28 8.51 -18.30
N LEU A 224 22.32 7.98 -18.92
CA LEU A 224 23.49 7.51 -18.20
C LEU A 224 24.60 8.59 -18.29
N SER A 225 24.64 9.56 -17.38
CA SER A 225 25.60 10.67 -17.40
C SER A 225 27.00 10.24 -16.98
N THR A 226 27.22 9.92 -15.69
CA THR A 226 28.48 9.35 -15.16
C THR A 226 28.39 7.89 -14.80
N GLY A 227 27.18 7.39 -14.55
CA GLY A 227 26.90 6.04 -14.11
C GLY A 227 27.10 5.80 -12.61
N ARG A 228 27.38 6.83 -11.81
CA ARG A 228 27.64 6.67 -10.36
C ARG A 228 26.41 6.18 -9.61
N THR A 229 25.26 6.80 -9.85
CA THR A 229 23.99 6.40 -9.20
C THR A 229 23.70 4.92 -9.43
N VAL A 230 23.82 4.47 -10.69
CA VAL A 230 23.60 3.07 -11.05
C VAL A 230 24.62 2.13 -10.40
N LEU A 231 25.90 2.54 -10.34
CA LEU A 231 26.93 1.76 -9.65
C LEU A 231 26.71 1.66 -8.15
N ASN A 232 26.27 2.74 -7.51
CA ASN A 232 25.91 2.73 -6.08
C ASN A 232 24.71 1.80 -5.82
N THR A 233 23.73 1.82 -6.71
CA THR A 233 22.58 0.91 -6.68
C THR A 233 23.01 -0.54 -6.83
N ILE A 234 23.87 -0.84 -7.83
CA ILE A 234 24.41 -2.18 -8.02
C ILE A 234 25.15 -2.65 -6.76
N ALA A 235 25.99 -1.81 -6.18
CA ALA A 235 26.75 -2.17 -4.98
C ALA A 235 25.81 -2.48 -3.79
N ALA A 236 24.83 -1.62 -3.52
CA ALA A 236 23.87 -1.80 -2.44
C ALA A 236 23.01 -3.07 -2.60
N LEU A 237 22.50 -3.32 -3.81
CA LEU A 237 21.71 -4.52 -4.10
C LEU A 237 22.58 -5.79 -4.15
N HIS A 238 23.84 -5.68 -4.55
CA HIS A 238 24.78 -6.81 -4.60
C HIS A 238 25.16 -7.28 -3.20
N GLU A 239 25.26 -6.37 -2.24
CA GLU A 239 25.53 -6.70 -0.83
C GLU A 239 24.43 -7.58 -0.24
N SER A 240 23.17 -7.25 -0.51
CA SER A 240 22.01 -8.00 0.01
C SER A 240 21.75 -9.28 -0.79
N LEU A 241 21.88 -9.24 -2.12
CA LEU A 241 21.57 -10.35 -3.01
C LEU A 241 22.53 -10.39 -4.20
N PRO A 242 23.70 -11.04 -4.05
CA PRO A 242 24.73 -11.11 -5.08
C PRO A 242 24.25 -11.72 -6.40
N ARG A 243 24.61 -11.08 -7.52
CA ARG A 243 24.38 -11.55 -8.88
C ARG A 243 25.67 -11.58 -9.66
N VAL A 244 25.75 -12.45 -10.65
CA VAL A 244 26.91 -12.50 -11.54
C VAL A 244 26.85 -11.49 -12.68
N ARG A 245 25.65 -10.99 -13.00
CA ARG A 245 25.44 -10.11 -14.15
C ARG A 245 24.40 -9.02 -13.89
N TYR A 246 24.72 -7.82 -14.35
CA TYR A 246 23.85 -6.66 -14.41
C TYR A 246 23.83 -6.11 -15.84
N VAL A 247 22.68 -5.59 -16.28
CA VAL A 247 22.55 -4.90 -17.57
C VAL A 247 22.00 -3.51 -17.28
N ILE A 248 22.67 -2.48 -17.76
CA ILE A 248 22.20 -1.09 -17.69
C ILE A 248 21.60 -0.76 -19.05
N ALA A 249 20.34 -0.34 -19.06
CA ALA A 249 19.61 0.04 -20.25
C ALA A 249 19.20 1.51 -20.16
N THR A 250 19.56 2.32 -21.15
CA THR A 250 19.29 3.77 -21.14
C THR A 250 18.96 4.27 -22.55
N LEU A 251 18.22 5.38 -22.63
CA LEU A 251 17.98 6.00 -23.93
C LEU A 251 19.28 6.58 -24.50
N VAL A 252 20.06 7.26 -23.63
CA VAL A 252 21.33 7.89 -24.04
C VAL A 252 22.47 7.60 -23.05
N ASP A 253 23.62 7.12 -23.57
CA ASP A 253 24.85 6.90 -22.79
C ASP A 253 25.81 8.09 -23.02
N MET A 254 25.91 8.96 -22.04
CA MET A 254 26.73 10.19 -22.09
C MET A 254 28.06 10.04 -21.36
N ARG A 255 28.46 8.83 -20.94
CA ARG A 255 29.70 8.58 -20.21
C ARG A 255 30.93 8.85 -21.07
N ASN A 256 31.85 9.61 -20.51
CA ASN A 256 33.18 9.79 -21.10
C ASN A 256 34.07 8.55 -20.85
N ALA A 257 35.30 8.55 -21.41
CA ALA A 257 36.24 7.43 -21.29
C ALA A 257 36.64 7.12 -19.82
N LYS A 258 36.73 8.16 -18.97
CA LYS A 258 37.06 8.02 -17.54
C LYS A 258 35.92 7.35 -16.77
N ASP A 259 34.67 7.73 -17.06
CA ASP A 259 33.50 7.14 -16.41
C ASP A 259 33.31 5.68 -16.80
N ARG A 260 33.57 5.33 -18.08
CA ARG A 260 33.56 3.95 -18.57
C ARG A 260 34.64 3.11 -17.89
N ALA A 261 35.86 3.64 -17.76
CA ALA A 261 36.94 2.96 -17.05
C ALA A 261 36.64 2.76 -15.55
N ALA A 262 36.04 3.77 -14.91
CA ALA A 262 35.62 3.67 -13.51
C ALA A 262 34.57 2.58 -13.31
N MET A 263 33.59 2.46 -14.21
CA MET A 263 32.59 1.40 -14.18
C MET A 263 33.21 0.01 -14.36
N ALA A 264 34.14 -0.14 -15.30
CA ALA A 264 34.82 -1.40 -15.51
C ALA A 264 35.65 -1.82 -14.27
N THR A 265 36.34 -0.86 -13.63
CA THR A 265 37.06 -1.10 -12.37
C THR A 265 36.12 -1.57 -11.27
N ARG A 266 34.98 -0.89 -11.10
CA ARG A 266 34.00 -1.26 -10.07
C ARG A 266 33.35 -2.63 -10.34
N ALA A 267 33.08 -2.96 -11.59
CA ALA A 267 32.59 -4.29 -11.97
C ALA A 267 33.61 -5.39 -11.61
N ALA A 268 34.91 -5.16 -11.86
CA ALA A 268 35.97 -6.07 -11.49
C ALA A 268 36.10 -6.23 -9.96
N GLU A 269 36.00 -5.13 -9.18
CA GLU A 269 36.02 -5.16 -7.72
C GLU A 269 34.88 -5.99 -7.13
N LEU A 270 33.68 -5.88 -7.71
CA LEU A 270 32.51 -6.64 -7.30
C LEU A 270 32.51 -8.08 -7.83
N GLY A 271 33.41 -8.43 -8.77
CA GLY A 271 33.41 -9.73 -9.42
C GLY A 271 32.19 -10.00 -10.30
N VAL A 272 31.61 -8.96 -10.93
CA VAL A 272 30.39 -9.04 -11.72
C VAL A 272 30.62 -8.59 -13.16
N GLN A 273 29.74 -9.04 -14.06
CA GLN A 273 29.64 -8.48 -15.40
C GLN A 273 28.61 -7.35 -15.40
N ILE A 274 28.98 -6.20 -15.97
CA ILE A 274 28.07 -5.07 -16.20
C ILE A 274 28.08 -4.76 -17.69
N ASP A 275 26.94 -4.99 -18.34
CA ASP A 275 26.73 -4.64 -19.75
C ASP A 275 25.95 -3.32 -19.81
N VAL A 276 26.17 -2.51 -20.84
CA VAL A 276 25.45 -1.25 -21.06
C VAL A 276 24.86 -1.22 -22.45
N VAL A 277 23.58 -0.90 -22.54
CA VAL A 277 22.80 -0.84 -23.77
C VAL A 277 22.14 0.53 -23.87
N SER A 278 22.21 1.18 -25.04
CA SER A 278 21.56 2.47 -25.28
C SER A 278 21.08 2.60 -26.73
N LEU A 279 20.10 3.50 -26.97
CA LEU A 279 19.70 3.84 -28.34
C LEU A 279 20.75 4.72 -29.03
N ALA A 280 21.40 5.61 -28.26
CA ALA A 280 22.54 6.37 -28.73
C ALA A 280 23.54 6.61 -27.61
N ALA A 281 24.79 6.89 -27.97
CA ALA A 281 25.86 7.25 -27.07
C ALA A 281 26.65 8.44 -27.62
N GLY A 282 27.19 9.25 -26.71
CA GLY A 282 28.02 10.40 -27.06
C GLY A 282 28.52 11.15 -25.86
N HIS A 283 28.78 12.40 -26.04
CA HIS A 283 29.22 13.29 -24.96
C HIS A 283 28.80 14.72 -25.24
N LEU A 284 28.71 15.50 -24.16
CA LEU A 284 28.44 16.93 -24.18
C LEU A 284 29.71 17.66 -23.74
N ASP A 285 30.36 18.33 -24.68
CA ASP A 285 31.53 19.17 -24.40
C ASP A 285 31.06 20.49 -23.79
N LEU A 286 31.58 20.82 -22.63
CA LEU A 286 31.21 22.01 -21.87
C LEU A 286 32.44 22.83 -21.53
N PRO A 287 32.40 24.19 -21.66
CA PRO A 287 33.48 25.04 -21.23
C PRO A 287 33.63 25.02 -19.70
N SER A 288 34.83 25.35 -19.22
CA SER A 288 35.16 25.32 -17.79
C SER A 288 34.29 26.28 -16.93
N ASP A 289 33.78 27.36 -17.54
CA ASP A 289 32.94 28.38 -16.90
C ASP A 289 31.43 28.16 -17.11
N VAL A 290 31.02 26.97 -17.51
CA VAL A 290 29.58 26.61 -17.80
C VAL A 290 28.64 26.92 -16.64
N LEU A 291 29.07 26.69 -15.39
CA LEU A 291 28.23 26.96 -14.21
C LEU A 291 27.97 28.45 -14.05
N GLU A 292 29.01 29.30 -14.22
CA GLU A 292 28.85 30.75 -14.15
C GLU A 292 27.99 31.27 -15.31
N ARG A 293 28.16 30.72 -16.53
CA ARG A 293 27.27 31.03 -17.67
C ARG A 293 25.83 30.69 -17.37
N GLY A 294 25.59 29.49 -16.83
CA GLY A 294 24.24 29.02 -16.45
C GLY A 294 23.59 29.94 -15.41
N GLN A 295 24.30 30.29 -14.36
CA GLN A 295 23.78 31.19 -13.33
C GLN A 295 23.44 32.57 -13.90
N ARG A 296 24.33 33.18 -14.71
CA ARG A 296 24.04 34.44 -15.40
C ARG A 296 22.82 34.36 -16.32
N LEU A 297 22.62 33.24 -17.02
CA LEU A 297 21.44 33.03 -17.85
C LEU A 297 20.16 32.99 -17.03
N VAL A 298 20.15 32.27 -15.91
CA VAL A 298 19.01 32.22 -14.99
C VAL A 298 18.67 33.62 -14.50
N GLU A 299 19.64 34.37 -13.99
CA GLU A 299 19.46 35.73 -13.52
C GLU A 299 18.94 36.68 -14.62
N GLN A 300 19.45 36.57 -15.85
CA GLN A 300 19.01 37.39 -16.98
C GLN A 300 17.56 37.11 -17.38
N VAL A 301 17.18 35.87 -17.46
CA VAL A 301 15.81 35.46 -17.82
C VAL A 301 14.82 35.86 -16.72
N GLU A 302 15.19 35.67 -15.47
CA GLU A 302 14.34 36.02 -14.33
C GLU A 302 14.19 37.55 -14.16
N SER A 303 15.26 38.29 -14.37
CA SER A 303 15.23 39.77 -14.35
C SER A 303 14.35 40.32 -15.48
N ARG A 304 14.43 39.77 -16.68
CA ARG A 304 13.55 40.17 -17.79
C ARG A 304 12.06 39.85 -17.49
N ALA A 305 11.80 38.71 -16.90
CA ALA A 305 10.45 38.32 -16.50
C ALA A 305 9.90 39.22 -15.38
N SER A 306 10.73 39.77 -14.51
CA SER A 306 10.30 40.69 -13.45
C SER A 306 10.01 42.12 -14.04
N VAL A 307 10.83 42.60 -14.96
CA VAL A 307 10.62 43.89 -15.62
C VAL A 307 9.35 43.92 -16.48
N LEU A 308 9.01 42.82 -17.13
CA LEU A 308 7.78 42.70 -17.90
C LEU A 308 6.53 42.64 -17.02
N ARG A 309 6.65 42.19 -15.77
CA ARG A 309 5.59 42.22 -14.77
C ARG A 309 5.37 43.55 -14.12
N ASP A 310 6.44 44.31 -13.88
CA ASP A 310 6.39 45.65 -13.27
C ASP A 310 5.84 46.71 -14.25
N ALA A 311 5.73 46.40 -15.54
CA ALA A 311 5.13 47.25 -16.56
C ALA A 311 3.58 47.12 -16.69
N GLY A 312 2.92 46.25 -15.89
CA GLY A 312 1.48 46.11 -15.77
C GLY A 312 0.89 46.83 -14.56
N PRO A 313 -0.43 47.06 -14.45
CA PRO A 313 -1.05 47.91 -13.46
C PRO A 313 -0.72 47.50 -12.03
N GLU A 314 -0.36 48.49 -11.24
CA GLU A 314 0.11 48.51 -9.84
C GLU A 314 -0.49 47.44 -8.94
N GLN A 315 0.34 46.55 -8.39
CA GLN A 315 0.07 45.76 -7.22
C GLN A 315 1.18 45.92 -6.16
N GLY A 316 0.76 46.08 -4.91
CA GLY A 316 1.54 46.54 -3.79
C GLY A 316 2.67 45.61 -3.27
N PRO A 317 3.32 45.97 -2.15
CA PRO A 317 4.61 45.42 -1.71
C PRO A 317 4.62 43.99 -1.16
N GLU A 318 3.51 43.24 -1.20
CA GLU A 318 3.42 41.87 -0.68
C GLU A 318 4.04 40.79 -1.60
N SER A 319 4.41 41.16 -2.85
CA SER A 319 4.88 40.17 -3.82
C SER A 319 6.31 39.65 -3.60
N LYS A 320 7.14 40.34 -2.81
CA LYS A 320 8.55 39.94 -2.57
C LYS A 320 8.69 38.78 -1.55
N ALA A 321 7.76 38.64 -0.64
CA ALA A 321 7.77 37.56 0.36
C ALA A 321 7.28 36.20 -0.20
N ALA A 322 6.47 36.21 -1.26
CA ALA A 322 5.91 35.01 -1.88
C ALA A 322 6.95 34.17 -2.65
N TRP A 323 8.04 34.76 -3.10
CA TRP A 323 9.12 34.09 -3.83
C TRP A 323 10.03 33.23 -2.95
N ALA A 324 10.24 33.67 -1.71
CA ALA A 324 11.04 32.90 -0.74
C ALA A 324 10.31 31.69 -0.12
N SER A 325 8.98 31.65 -0.25
CA SER A 325 8.11 30.64 0.36
C SER A 325 7.54 29.60 -0.62
N GLY A 326 7.99 29.54 -1.89
CA GLY A 326 7.56 28.51 -2.85
C GLY A 326 6.09 28.60 -3.29
N ARG A 327 5.41 29.73 -3.07
CA ARG A 327 4.02 29.90 -3.51
C ARG A 327 3.91 30.08 -5.01
N ALA A 328 3.01 29.31 -5.62
CA ALA A 328 2.75 29.21 -7.04
C ALA A 328 2.53 30.55 -7.76
N HIS A 329 3.18 30.72 -8.90
CA HIS A 329 2.71 31.67 -9.93
C HIS A 329 1.85 30.92 -10.92
N VAL A 330 0.54 31.02 -10.77
CA VAL A 330 -0.39 30.86 -11.88
C VAL A 330 0.05 31.93 -12.88
N SER A 331 0.43 31.54 -14.10
CA SER A 331 0.52 32.48 -15.22
C SER A 331 -0.80 33.27 -15.20
N THR A 332 -0.75 34.59 -14.91
CA THR A 332 -1.96 35.41 -14.86
C THR A 332 -2.56 35.42 -16.25
N ALA A 333 -3.44 34.46 -16.53
CA ALA A 333 -4.38 34.54 -17.62
C ALA A 333 -5.06 35.92 -17.50
N ALA A 334 -5.21 36.60 -18.60
CA ALA A 334 -5.96 37.86 -18.64
C ALA A 334 -7.28 37.66 -17.89
N PRO A 335 -7.74 38.62 -17.07
CA PRO A 335 -8.89 38.47 -16.17
C PRO A 335 -10.22 38.11 -16.84
N ASN A 336 -10.24 37.82 -18.12
CA ASN A 336 -11.40 37.45 -18.95
C ASN A 336 -11.21 36.17 -19.78
N ALA A 337 -10.19 35.34 -19.55
CA ALA A 337 -10.08 34.06 -20.26
C ALA A 337 -11.06 33.05 -19.64
N ALA A 338 -11.94 32.44 -20.46
CA ALA A 338 -12.87 31.42 -20.00
C ALA A 338 -12.12 30.24 -19.40
N ARG A 339 -12.46 29.87 -18.17
CA ARG A 339 -11.95 28.67 -17.49
C ARG A 339 -12.50 27.43 -18.19
N GLY A 340 -11.67 26.44 -18.42
CA GLY A 340 -12.08 25.15 -18.95
C GLY A 340 -13.05 24.40 -18.02
N THR A 341 -13.86 23.53 -18.60
CA THR A 341 -14.75 22.64 -17.86
C THR A 341 -13.94 21.54 -17.18
N ILE A 342 -14.40 21.09 -16.02
CA ILE A 342 -13.78 19.97 -15.28
C ILE A 342 -14.79 18.82 -15.25
N THR A 343 -14.33 17.63 -15.63
CA THR A 343 -15.12 16.40 -15.60
C THR A 343 -14.29 15.31 -14.90
N GLU A 344 -14.90 14.58 -13.97
CA GLU A 344 -14.23 13.47 -13.29
C GLU A 344 -14.81 12.14 -13.79
N VAL A 345 -13.95 11.16 -14.00
CA VAL A 345 -14.32 9.81 -14.43
C VAL A 345 -13.55 8.75 -13.66
N ASP A 346 -14.26 7.71 -13.25
CA ASP A 346 -13.63 6.50 -12.71
C ASP A 346 -13.22 5.60 -13.87
N VAL A 347 -11.92 5.31 -13.95
CA VAL A 347 -11.36 4.53 -15.04
C VAL A 347 -11.41 3.04 -14.67
N PRO A 348 -12.05 2.18 -15.47
CA PRO A 348 -12.02 0.74 -15.25
C PRO A 348 -10.57 0.22 -15.27
N TRP A 349 -10.21 -0.55 -14.27
CA TRP A 349 -8.90 -1.16 -14.14
C TRP A 349 -9.03 -2.54 -13.49
N PRO A 350 -8.27 -3.57 -13.93
CA PRO A 350 -8.41 -4.89 -13.33
C PRO A 350 -8.04 -4.86 -11.83
N PRO A 351 -8.84 -5.43 -10.94
CA PRO A 351 -8.70 -5.24 -9.49
C PRO A 351 -7.33 -5.64 -8.90
N ARG A 352 -6.64 -6.62 -9.51
CA ARG A 352 -5.34 -7.12 -9.07
C ARG A 352 -4.17 -6.67 -9.92
N THR A 353 -4.37 -5.72 -10.81
CA THR A 353 -3.32 -5.18 -11.67
C THR A 353 -2.75 -3.90 -11.07
N PRO A 354 -1.47 -3.89 -10.65
CA PRO A 354 -0.84 -2.70 -10.10
C PRO A 354 -0.86 -1.53 -11.10
N LEU A 355 -1.03 -0.30 -10.60
CA LEU A 355 -0.95 0.93 -11.40
C LEU A 355 0.49 1.31 -11.71
N THR A 356 1.41 0.93 -10.84
CA THR A 356 2.85 1.21 -10.94
C THR A 356 3.66 -0.03 -10.58
N GLY A 357 4.91 -0.06 -10.99
CA GLY A 357 5.86 -1.10 -10.59
C GLY A 357 6.51 -0.88 -9.21
N ARG A 358 6.01 0.02 -8.35
CA ARG A 358 6.64 0.37 -7.07
C ARG A 358 6.92 -0.85 -6.17
N HIS A 359 6.00 -1.79 -6.11
CA HIS A 359 6.11 -3.00 -5.29
C HIS A 359 6.40 -4.26 -6.11
N GLY A 360 6.75 -4.07 -7.37
CA GLY A 360 6.95 -5.14 -8.33
C GLY A 360 5.65 -5.53 -9.05
N VAL A 361 5.79 -5.84 -10.33
CA VAL A 361 4.69 -6.29 -11.18
C VAL A 361 5.21 -7.41 -12.10
N THR A 362 4.37 -8.41 -12.30
CA THR A 362 4.67 -9.55 -13.17
C THR A 362 3.87 -9.47 -14.48
N PRO A 363 4.33 -10.10 -15.57
CA PRO A 363 3.55 -10.18 -16.80
C PRO A 363 2.15 -10.80 -16.61
N ALA A 364 2.01 -11.74 -15.69
CA ALA A 364 0.72 -12.36 -15.37
C ALA A 364 -0.27 -11.35 -14.75
N GLN A 365 0.19 -10.46 -13.88
CA GLN A 365 -0.63 -9.40 -13.29
C GLN A 365 -1.06 -8.34 -14.32
N LEU A 366 -0.26 -8.12 -15.38
CA LEU A 366 -0.59 -7.17 -16.46
C LEU A 366 -1.47 -7.78 -17.55
N ALA A 367 -1.53 -9.10 -17.68
CA ALA A 367 -2.29 -9.78 -18.73
C ALA A 367 -3.77 -9.34 -18.82
N PRO A 368 -4.52 -9.12 -17.71
CA PRO A 368 -5.91 -8.67 -17.77
C PRO A 368 -6.10 -7.28 -18.41
N LEU A 369 -5.06 -6.44 -18.45
CA LEU A 369 -5.15 -5.10 -19.07
C LEU A 369 -5.50 -5.16 -20.55
N THR A 370 -5.11 -6.19 -21.27
CA THR A 370 -5.43 -6.34 -22.69
C THR A 370 -6.94 -6.30 -22.94
N ALA A 371 -7.73 -6.84 -22.03
CA ALA A 371 -9.20 -6.80 -22.13
C ALA A 371 -9.81 -5.48 -21.59
N THR A 372 -9.22 -4.90 -20.56
CA THR A 372 -9.80 -3.76 -19.83
C THR A 372 -9.41 -2.39 -20.43
N LEU A 373 -8.22 -2.25 -21.01
CA LEU A 373 -7.77 -0.97 -21.59
C LEU A 373 -8.70 -0.39 -22.67
N PRO A 374 -9.29 -1.19 -23.59
CA PRO A 374 -10.25 -0.66 -24.54
C PRO A 374 -11.52 -0.07 -23.89
N GLU A 375 -11.96 -0.64 -22.77
CA GLU A 375 -13.06 -0.13 -21.97
C GLU A 375 -12.67 1.16 -21.25
N ALA A 376 -11.51 1.17 -20.57
CA ALA A 376 -10.95 2.35 -19.94
C ALA A 376 -10.83 3.54 -20.91
N ALA A 377 -10.28 3.29 -22.09
CA ALA A 377 -10.21 4.30 -23.14
C ALA A 377 -11.59 4.74 -23.64
N THR A 378 -12.60 3.86 -23.62
CA THR A 378 -13.99 4.22 -23.98
C THR A 378 -14.58 5.19 -22.96
N VAL A 379 -14.43 4.91 -21.68
CA VAL A 379 -14.93 5.76 -20.57
C VAL A 379 -14.30 7.15 -20.66
N VAL A 380 -12.98 7.23 -20.82
CA VAL A 380 -12.29 8.52 -20.95
C VAL A 380 -12.71 9.24 -22.25
N ALA A 381 -12.77 8.54 -23.38
CA ALA A 381 -13.17 9.13 -24.66
C ALA A 381 -14.60 9.72 -24.65
N GLN A 382 -15.53 9.11 -23.90
CA GLN A 382 -16.89 9.63 -23.71
C GLN A 382 -16.94 10.93 -22.92
N ALA A 383 -15.95 11.19 -22.06
CA ALA A 383 -15.83 12.43 -21.30
C ALA A 383 -15.15 13.56 -22.08
N LEU A 384 -14.54 13.26 -23.23
CA LEU A 384 -13.94 14.28 -24.07
C LEU A 384 -15.01 15.11 -24.79
N PRO A 385 -14.85 16.44 -24.87
CA PRO A 385 -15.77 17.29 -25.67
C PRO A 385 -15.70 16.90 -27.15
N TYR A 386 -16.79 17.09 -27.89
CA TYR A 386 -16.78 16.90 -29.33
C TYR A 386 -15.89 17.93 -30.03
N GLY A 387 -15.21 17.53 -31.10
CA GLY A 387 -14.39 18.42 -31.93
C GLY A 387 -13.02 17.86 -32.26
N ASP A 388 -12.28 18.57 -33.11
CA ASP A 388 -10.90 18.27 -33.49
C ASP A 388 -9.92 18.90 -32.49
N GLY A 389 -8.70 18.32 -32.32
CA GLY A 389 -7.64 18.80 -31.49
C GLY A 389 -6.98 17.69 -30.67
N GLU A 390 -5.77 17.98 -30.22
CA GLU A 390 -4.98 17.00 -29.45
C GLU A 390 -5.43 16.91 -28.01
N VAL A 391 -5.36 15.69 -27.46
CA VAL A 391 -5.59 15.37 -26.06
C VAL A 391 -4.24 15.07 -25.41
N LEU A 392 -3.94 15.77 -24.31
CA LEU A 392 -2.78 15.47 -23.49
C LEU A 392 -3.19 14.55 -22.34
N VAL A 393 -2.65 13.35 -22.28
CA VAL A 393 -2.73 12.48 -21.09
C VAL A 393 -1.54 12.80 -20.19
N LEU A 394 -1.84 13.25 -18.98
CA LEU A 394 -0.86 13.69 -18.00
C LEU A 394 -0.81 12.72 -16.82
N GLY A 395 0.34 12.04 -16.61
CA GLY A 395 0.63 11.26 -15.42
C GLY A 395 1.08 12.13 -14.26
N THR A 396 1.22 11.52 -13.10
CA THR A 396 1.66 12.20 -11.87
C THR A 396 2.93 11.58 -11.31
N GLU A 397 4.08 12.23 -11.56
CA GLU A 397 5.40 11.82 -11.06
C GLU A 397 5.75 10.34 -11.35
N GLU A 398 5.73 9.45 -10.33
CA GLU A 398 6.01 8.01 -10.50
C GLU A 398 4.89 7.25 -11.23
N LEU A 399 3.67 7.79 -11.26
CA LEU A 399 2.53 7.21 -11.96
C LEU A 399 2.62 7.52 -13.46
N MET A 400 3.46 6.81 -14.18
CA MET A 400 3.66 7.01 -15.63
C MET A 400 3.13 5.84 -16.48
N ASP A 401 3.25 4.59 -16.03
CA ASP A 401 2.92 3.41 -16.86
C ASP A 401 1.42 3.30 -17.15
N ALA A 402 0.55 3.37 -16.13
CA ALA A 402 -0.89 3.29 -16.33
C ALA A 402 -1.43 4.44 -17.22
N PRO A 403 -1.03 5.73 -17.02
CA PRO A 403 -1.37 6.81 -17.94
C PRO A 403 -0.83 6.61 -19.37
N LEU A 404 0.38 6.10 -19.53
CA LEU A 404 0.95 5.80 -20.84
C LEU A 404 0.13 4.72 -21.59
N ARG A 405 -0.26 3.64 -20.90
CA ARG A 405 -1.11 2.59 -21.46
C ARG A 405 -2.48 3.13 -21.86
N LEU A 406 -3.08 3.98 -21.04
CA LEU A 406 -4.34 4.65 -21.35
C LEU A 406 -4.19 5.58 -22.57
N ALA A 407 -3.09 6.34 -22.66
CA ALA A 407 -2.79 7.19 -23.81
C ALA A 407 -2.62 6.39 -25.11
N CYS A 408 -1.94 5.25 -25.06
CA CYS A 408 -1.85 4.33 -26.19
C CYS A 408 -3.24 3.83 -26.61
N ALA A 409 -4.08 3.41 -25.67
CA ALA A 409 -5.41 2.90 -25.96
C ALA A 409 -6.35 3.97 -26.52
N LEU A 410 -6.24 5.24 -26.08
CA LEU A 410 -6.96 6.36 -26.67
C LEU A 410 -6.51 6.62 -28.12
N ARG A 411 -5.19 6.57 -28.37
CA ARG A 411 -4.64 6.73 -29.71
C ARG A 411 -5.09 5.61 -30.65
N GLU A 412 -5.13 4.37 -30.20
CA GLU A 412 -5.65 3.21 -30.96
C GLU A 412 -7.13 3.37 -31.33
N ARG A 413 -7.89 4.16 -30.58
CA ARG A 413 -9.28 4.55 -30.91
C ARG A 413 -9.39 5.74 -31.88
N GLY A 414 -8.26 6.26 -32.35
CA GLY A 414 -8.22 7.39 -33.27
C GLY A 414 -8.27 8.77 -32.60
N VAL A 415 -8.08 8.85 -31.28
CA VAL A 415 -7.95 10.14 -30.59
C VAL A 415 -6.50 10.64 -30.75
N ALA A 416 -6.33 11.84 -31.29
CA ALA A 416 -5.00 12.46 -31.38
C ALA A 416 -4.47 12.73 -29.97
N THR A 417 -3.51 11.92 -29.52
CA THR A 417 -3.11 11.84 -28.11
C THR A 417 -1.62 12.09 -27.95
N ARG A 418 -1.26 12.91 -26.95
CA ARG A 418 0.09 13.07 -26.43
C ARG A 418 0.14 12.60 -24.99
N PHE A 419 1.33 12.23 -24.54
CA PHE A 419 1.62 11.81 -23.19
C PHE A 419 2.69 12.70 -22.55
N SER A 420 2.47 13.08 -21.30
CA SER A 420 3.47 13.72 -20.44
C SER A 420 3.21 13.38 -18.97
N THR A 421 4.02 13.91 -18.04
CA THR A 421 3.85 13.72 -16.60
C THR A 421 4.22 14.99 -15.83
N THR A 422 3.72 15.11 -14.60
CA THR A 422 4.21 16.11 -13.64
C THR A 422 5.58 15.71 -13.10
N THR A 423 6.31 16.65 -12.53
CA THR A 423 7.65 16.41 -11.96
C THR A 423 7.98 17.38 -10.83
N ARG A 424 8.92 17.01 -9.99
CA ARG A 424 9.50 17.86 -8.92
C ARG A 424 10.69 18.69 -9.39
N SER A 425 11.20 18.48 -10.61
CA SER A 425 12.43 19.12 -11.10
C SER A 425 12.17 20.56 -11.56
N PRO A 426 12.71 21.58 -10.88
CA PRO A 426 12.57 22.96 -11.33
C PRO A 426 13.53 23.24 -12.50
N VAL A 427 12.98 23.51 -13.67
CA VAL A 427 13.73 23.85 -14.89
C VAL A 427 13.34 25.26 -15.35
N LEU A 428 14.27 26.01 -15.91
CA LEU A 428 14.00 27.31 -16.51
C LEU A 428 13.20 27.11 -17.80
N ALA A 429 12.09 27.81 -17.95
CA ALA A 429 11.33 27.85 -19.18
C ALA A 429 11.71 29.09 -20.00
N VAL A 430 11.93 28.94 -21.32
CA VAL A 430 12.28 30.02 -22.24
C VAL A 430 11.49 29.85 -23.54
N ASP A 431 10.66 30.79 -23.87
CA ASP A 431 9.88 30.76 -25.13
C ASP A 431 10.76 31.05 -26.33
N ASP A 432 11.48 30.05 -26.81
CA ASP A 432 12.34 30.06 -27.97
C ASP A 432 12.25 28.73 -28.72
N PRO A 433 12.11 28.69 -30.05
CA PRO A 433 12.02 27.42 -30.81
C PRO A 433 13.23 26.50 -30.67
N GLY A 434 14.41 27.05 -30.36
CA GLY A 434 15.66 26.33 -30.09
C GLY A 434 15.81 25.89 -28.62
N TYR A 435 14.76 25.99 -27.82
CA TYR A 435 14.78 25.63 -26.40
C TYR A 435 13.73 24.52 -26.09
N ALA A 436 14.12 23.49 -25.38
CA ALA A 436 13.27 22.31 -25.20
C ALA A 436 12.04 22.56 -24.32
N ILE A 437 12.11 23.47 -23.36
CA ILE A 437 11.07 23.76 -22.38
C ILE A 437 10.60 25.21 -22.53
N ARG A 438 9.54 25.40 -23.31
CA ARG A 438 9.08 26.74 -23.68
C ARG A 438 8.22 27.42 -22.62
N ASN A 439 7.45 26.64 -21.88
CA ASN A 439 6.62 27.13 -20.77
C ASN A 439 6.56 26.10 -19.61
N ALA A 440 6.10 26.57 -18.45
CA ALA A 440 5.98 25.77 -17.24
C ALA A 440 4.75 26.22 -16.45
N LEU A 441 3.95 25.25 -15.97
CA LEU A 441 3.00 25.45 -14.90
C LEU A 441 3.60 24.99 -13.59
N THR A 442 3.31 25.72 -12.52
CA THR A 442 3.74 25.38 -11.16
C THR A 442 2.52 25.36 -10.26
N PHE A 443 2.40 24.35 -9.42
CA PHE A 443 1.33 24.19 -8.46
C PHE A 443 1.85 23.48 -7.19
N PRO A 444 1.17 23.60 -6.03
CA PRO A 444 1.54 22.89 -4.80
C PRO A 444 1.52 21.38 -4.98
N ALA A 445 2.25 20.67 -4.12
CA ALA A 445 2.09 19.24 -3.99
C ALA A 445 0.64 18.92 -3.64
N PHE A 446 0.08 17.89 -4.29
CA PHE A 446 -1.30 17.42 -4.10
C PHE A 446 -1.38 15.93 -3.74
N ASP A 447 -0.23 15.30 -3.65
CA ASP A 447 -0.03 13.92 -3.24
C ASP A 447 0.18 13.81 -1.72
N ASP A 448 0.54 12.62 -1.24
CA ASP A 448 0.75 12.34 0.17
C ASP A 448 1.74 13.35 0.80
N PRO A 449 1.42 13.97 1.94
CA PRO A 449 2.32 14.88 2.66
C PRO A 449 3.70 14.27 2.97
N ALA A 450 3.81 12.94 3.09
CA ALA A 450 5.08 12.24 3.23
C ALA A 450 6.02 12.44 2.04
N ASP A 451 5.49 12.85 0.89
CA ASP A 451 6.25 13.16 -0.32
C ASP A 451 6.90 14.55 -0.33
N GLY A 452 6.67 15.35 0.70
CA GLY A 452 7.22 16.69 0.91
C GLY A 452 6.43 17.80 0.22
N ASP A 453 6.51 18.99 0.83
CA ASP A 453 5.71 20.19 0.50
C ASP A 453 6.22 20.97 -0.74
N GLY A 454 7.23 20.47 -1.44
CA GLY A 454 7.83 21.20 -2.58
C GLY A 454 6.86 21.35 -3.75
N PRO A 455 7.02 22.41 -4.58
CA PRO A 455 6.17 22.62 -5.74
C PRO A 455 6.32 21.49 -6.76
N ARG A 456 5.25 21.26 -7.54
CA ARG A 456 5.21 20.38 -8.69
C ARG A 456 5.15 21.19 -9.97
N PHE A 457 5.62 20.60 -11.04
CA PHE A 457 5.73 21.26 -12.35
C PHE A 457 5.14 20.38 -13.44
N THR A 458 4.53 21.00 -14.44
CA THR A 458 4.35 20.39 -15.76
C THR A 458 4.87 21.36 -16.81
N TYR A 459 5.46 20.82 -17.87
CA TYR A 459 6.19 21.59 -18.86
C TYR A 459 5.54 21.49 -20.24
N ASN A 460 5.72 22.55 -21.04
CA ASN A 460 5.12 22.65 -22.39
C ASN A 460 3.59 22.49 -22.38
N VAL A 461 2.97 22.97 -21.30
CA VAL A 461 1.52 23.06 -21.12
C VAL A 461 1.16 24.52 -20.85
N SER A 462 0.47 25.14 -21.77
CA SER A 462 0.00 26.54 -21.66
C SER A 462 -1.21 26.74 -22.56
N ARG A 463 -1.89 27.87 -22.43
CA ARG A 463 -2.99 28.26 -23.31
C ARG A 463 -2.56 28.50 -24.77
N GLU A 464 -1.30 28.77 -24.99
CA GLU A 464 -0.70 28.95 -26.32
C GLU A 464 -0.42 27.60 -27.00
N THR A 465 -0.29 26.53 -26.25
CA THR A 465 -0.29 25.14 -26.75
C THR A 465 -1.74 24.67 -26.88
N PRO A 466 -2.20 24.32 -28.08
CA PRO A 466 -3.62 24.10 -28.35
C PRO A 466 -4.11 22.72 -27.86
N TRP A 467 -3.96 22.43 -26.56
CA TRP A 467 -4.57 21.25 -25.97
C TRP A 467 -6.09 21.45 -25.91
N ARG A 468 -6.82 20.65 -26.66
CA ARG A 468 -8.29 20.59 -26.58
C ARG A 468 -8.73 20.11 -25.20
N THR A 469 -8.06 19.09 -24.70
CA THR A 469 -8.36 18.48 -23.40
C THR A 469 -7.07 18.01 -22.75
N ILE A 470 -7.00 18.17 -21.45
CA ILE A 470 -5.98 17.54 -20.63
C ILE A 470 -6.64 16.47 -19.76
N VAL A 471 -6.21 15.22 -19.90
CA VAL A 471 -6.64 14.09 -19.08
C VAL A 471 -5.60 13.90 -17.97
N LEU A 472 -5.91 14.36 -16.77
CA LEU A 472 -5.07 14.19 -15.60
C LEU A 472 -5.36 12.82 -14.97
N CYS A 473 -4.41 11.91 -15.01
CA CYS A 473 -4.53 10.60 -14.37
C CYS A 473 -4.04 10.70 -12.94
N VAL A 474 -4.89 10.30 -12.00
CA VAL A 474 -4.59 10.32 -10.56
C VAL A 474 -4.84 8.96 -9.93
N ASP A 475 -3.98 8.58 -9.00
CA ASP A 475 -4.11 7.40 -8.16
C ASP A 475 -4.69 7.77 -6.78
N PRO A 476 -5.15 6.82 -5.96
CA PRO A 476 -5.76 7.10 -4.67
C PRO A 476 -4.92 7.98 -3.72
N PRO A 477 -3.58 7.82 -3.61
CA PRO A 477 -2.76 8.73 -2.80
C PRO A 477 -2.79 10.20 -3.25
N SER A 478 -3.11 10.46 -4.51
CA SER A 478 -3.21 11.82 -5.08
C SER A 478 -4.61 12.44 -4.90
N LEU A 479 -5.61 11.68 -4.43
CA LEU A 479 -6.98 12.17 -4.21
C LEU A 479 -7.11 12.95 -2.89
N THR A 480 -6.31 13.98 -2.72
CA THR A 480 -6.29 14.85 -1.54
C THR A 480 -7.11 16.12 -1.74
N PRO A 481 -7.49 16.83 -0.67
CA PRO A 481 -8.16 18.13 -0.80
C PRO A 481 -7.35 19.16 -1.62
N GLN A 482 -6.01 19.06 -1.62
CA GLN A 482 -5.14 19.95 -2.38
C GLN A 482 -5.27 19.76 -3.91
N LEU A 483 -5.66 18.56 -4.37
CA LEU A 483 -5.96 18.32 -5.78
C LEU A 483 -7.03 19.31 -6.33
N HIS A 484 -8.04 19.60 -5.52
CA HIS A 484 -9.18 20.47 -5.85
C HIS A 484 -9.05 21.90 -5.28
N ALA A 485 -7.93 22.24 -4.66
CA ALA A 485 -7.73 23.58 -4.09
C ALA A 485 -7.72 24.66 -5.19
N PRO A 486 -8.11 25.91 -4.88
CA PRO A 486 -8.12 27.01 -5.86
C PRO A 486 -6.75 27.30 -6.49
N ASP A 487 -5.67 26.93 -5.83
CA ASP A 487 -4.28 27.00 -6.32
C ASP A 487 -3.75 25.62 -6.75
N GLY A 488 -4.60 24.60 -6.77
CA GLY A 488 -4.26 23.21 -7.08
C GLY A 488 -4.03 22.95 -8.56
N VAL A 489 -3.60 21.71 -8.86
CA VAL A 489 -3.23 21.30 -10.22
C VAL A 489 -4.43 21.35 -11.19
N ILE A 490 -5.63 20.96 -10.77
CA ILE A 490 -6.83 20.96 -11.62
C ILE A 490 -7.14 22.38 -12.08
N GLU A 491 -7.09 23.36 -11.17
CA GLU A 491 -7.34 24.78 -11.51
C GLU A 491 -6.26 25.34 -12.43
N ALA A 492 -4.99 25.01 -12.16
CA ALA A 492 -3.88 25.42 -13.02
C ALA A 492 -4.04 24.86 -14.45
N LEU A 493 -4.47 23.62 -14.59
CA LEU A 493 -4.74 23.00 -15.90
C LEU A 493 -5.98 23.59 -16.58
N ALA A 494 -7.07 23.81 -15.84
CA ALA A 494 -8.31 24.41 -16.38
C ALA A 494 -8.09 25.86 -16.90
N ALA A 495 -7.06 26.56 -16.41
CA ALA A 495 -6.64 27.83 -16.99
C ALA A 495 -5.96 27.70 -18.36
N CYS A 496 -5.49 26.51 -18.74
CA CYS A 496 -4.67 26.27 -19.95
C CYS A 496 -5.41 25.52 -21.07
N THR A 497 -6.58 24.95 -20.80
CA THR A 497 -7.34 24.14 -21.77
C THR A 497 -8.83 24.44 -21.69
N ASP A 498 -9.60 24.00 -22.68
CA ASP A 498 -11.05 24.13 -22.68
C ASP A 498 -11.74 23.04 -21.81
N CYS A 499 -11.05 21.93 -21.56
CA CYS A 499 -11.57 20.83 -20.73
C CYS A 499 -10.46 20.11 -20.00
N VAL A 500 -10.66 19.85 -18.71
CA VAL A 500 -9.85 18.94 -17.90
C VAL A 500 -10.68 17.73 -17.55
N VAL A 501 -10.22 16.54 -17.90
CA VAL A 501 -10.79 15.26 -17.47
C VAL A 501 -9.89 14.70 -16.37
N VAL A 502 -10.39 14.58 -15.15
CA VAL A 502 -9.71 13.93 -14.06
C VAL A 502 -10.03 12.44 -14.12
N ALA A 503 -9.09 11.65 -14.60
CA ALA A 503 -9.19 10.20 -14.75
C ALA A 503 -8.72 9.54 -13.44
N ARG A 504 -9.67 9.16 -12.59
CA ARG A 504 -9.40 8.49 -11.31
C ARG A 504 -9.14 7.02 -11.56
N LEU A 505 -7.92 6.59 -11.29
CA LEU A 505 -7.56 5.18 -11.32
C LEU A 505 -7.92 4.56 -9.97
N PRO A 506 -8.52 3.34 -9.94
CA PRO A 506 -8.90 2.70 -8.69
C PRO A 506 -7.66 2.26 -7.90
N GLN A 507 -7.83 2.09 -6.60
CA GLN A 507 -6.81 1.40 -5.83
C GLN A 507 -6.77 -0.06 -6.29
N PRO A 508 -5.63 -0.56 -6.79
CA PRO A 508 -5.50 -1.97 -7.06
C PRO A 508 -5.75 -2.74 -5.77
N ALA A 509 -6.48 -3.84 -5.86
CA ALA A 509 -6.48 -4.79 -4.77
C ALA A 509 -5.01 -5.15 -4.50
N THR A 510 -4.54 -4.81 -3.33
CA THR A 510 -3.15 -5.03 -2.90
C THR A 510 -2.78 -6.51 -3.07
N ALA A 511 -1.46 -6.79 -3.03
CA ALA A 511 -0.94 -8.15 -3.02
C ALA A 511 -1.79 -9.04 -2.10
N PRO A 512 -1.98 -10.34 -2.40
CA PRO A 512 -2.80 -11.22 -1.58
C PRO A 512 -2.38 -11.03 -0.12
N ALA A 513 -3.37 -10.74 0.70
CA ALA A 513 -3.20 -10.52 2.12
C ALA A 513 -2.32 -11.63 2.69
N ARG A 514 -1.24 -11.24 3.37
CA ARG A 514 -0.18 -12.16 3.81
C ARG A 514 -0.55 -12.78 5.14
N GLU A 515 -0.43 -14.09 5.25
CA GLU A 515 -0.50 -14.78 6.53
C GLU A 515 0.65 -14.32 7.43
N LEU A 516 0.32 -13.87 8.64
CA LEU A 516 1.30 -13.50 9.64
C LEU A 516 1.41 -14.60 10.69
N VAL A 517 2.61 -14.89 11.16
CA VAL A 517 2.89 -15.90 12.18
C VAL A 517 3.95 -15.40 13.17
N GLY A 518 3.94 -15.94 14.38
CA GLY A 518 5.01 -15.66 15.33
C GLY A 518 6.37 -16.24 14.87
N PRO A 519 7.48 -15.72 15.35
CA PRO A 519 7.60 -14.57 16.25
C PRO A 519 7.64 -13.21 15.53
N THR A 520 7.47 -13.16 14.20
CA THR A 520 7.48 -11.92 13.42
C THR A 520 6.23 -11.06 13.64
N PHE A 521 5.10 -11.72 13.93
CA PHE A 521 3.87 -11.06 14.33
C PHE A 521 3.13 -11.89 15.39
N GLY A 522 3.12 -11.40 16.62
CA GLY A 522 2.58 -12.14 17.76
C GLY A 522 3.61 -13.02 18.46
N SER A 523 3.33 -13.37 19.72
CA SER A 523 4.25 -14.12 20.58
C SER A 523 3.93 -15.63 20.67
N TYR A 524 2.88 -16.11 20.02
CA TYR A 524 2.60 -17.54 19.89
C TYR A 524 3.53 -18.17 18.85
N ALA A 525 3.79 -19.47 18.98
CA ALA A 525 4.60 -20.21 18.01
C ALA A 525 3.89 -20.27 16.63
N PRO A 526 4.66 -20.34 15.53
CA PRO A 526 4.08 -20.33 14.17
C PRO A 526 3.04 -21.42 13.90
N GLU A 527 3.20 -22.57 14.56
CA GLU A 527 2.30 -23.72 14.44
C GLU A 527 1.03 -23.58 15.28
N GLU A 528 0.91 -22.59 16.15
CA GLU A 528 -0.23 -22.42 17.06
C GLU A 528 -1.34 -21.57 16.49
N VAL A 529 -1.00 -20.55 15.72
CA VAL A 529 -1.98 -19.65 15.10
C VAL A 529 -1.39 -18.94 13.88
N THR A 530 -2.20 -18.82 12.85
CA THR A 530 -1.96 -17.95 11.69
C THR A 530 -2.86 -16.73 11.80
N TRP A 531 -2.27 -15.53 11.80
CA TRP A 531 -3.00 -14.28 11.85
C TRP A 531 -3.35 -13.82 10.44
N LEU A 532 -4.64 -13.73 10.14
CA LEU A 532 -5.15 -13.13 8.91
C LEU A 532 -5.43 -11.65 9.19
N LEU A 533 -4.34 -10.89 9.34
CA LEU A 533 -4.34 -9.47 9.70
C LEU A 533 -3.24 -8.74 8.92
N GLU A 534 -3.43 -7.44 8.68
CA GLU A 534 -2.36 -6.56 8.21
C GLU A 534 -1.53 -6.05 9.39
N ASP A 535 -0.20 -6.05 9.23
CA ASP A 535 0.71 -5.56 10.26
C ASP A 535 0.80 -4.03 10.24
N LEU A 536 0.16 -3.39 11.20
CA LEU A 536 0.19 -1.95 11.43
C LEU A 536 1.17 -1.53 12.55
N SER A 537 2.12 -2.37 12.94
CA SER A 537 3.05 -2.09 14.05
C SER A 537 3.88 -0.82 13.82
N GLY A 538 4.20 -0.50 12.57
CA GLY A 538 4.92 0.72 12.19
C GLY A 538 4.08 2.00 12.16
N VAL A 539 2.76 1.92 12.38
CA VAL A 539 1.85 3.07 12.30
C VAL A 539 1.49 3.57 13.70
N THR A 540 1.49 4.88 13.92
CA THR A 540 1.00 5.47 15.17
C THR A 540 -0.53 5.55 15.11
N LEU A 541 -1.19 4.70 15.86
CA LEU A 541 -2.66 4.58 15.92
C LEU A 541 -3.20 4.89 17.32
N GLU A 542 -2.33 4.95 18.31
CA GLU A 542 -2.69 5.17 19.70
C GLU A 542 -3.00 6.64 19.94
N ALA A 543 -4.21 6.90 20.42
CA ALA A 543 -4.64 8.20 20.87
C ALA A 543 -5.15 8.13 22.32
N PRO A 544 -4.97 9.18 23.13
CA PRO A 544 -5.58 9.29 24.44
C PRO A 544 -7.09 9.08 24.37
N THR A 545 -7.65 8.47 25.41
CA THR A 545 -9.09 8.14 25.43
C THR A 545 -9.96 9.38 25.22
N GLU A 546 -9.55 10.52 25.78
CA GLU A 546 -10.26 11.80 25.69
C GLU A 546 -10.30 12.33 24.23
N GLU A 547 -9.18 12.30 23.52
CA GLU A 547 -9.11 12.72 22.10
C GLU A 547 -9.92 11.80 21.19
N ARG A 548 -9.90 10.50 21.45
CA ARG A 548 -10.70 9.52 20.71
C ARG A 548 -12.21 9.72 20.95
N GLU A 549 -12.61 9.95 22.19
CA GLU A 549 -13.99 10.21 22.53
C GLU A 549 -14.49 11.51 21.87
N GLU A 550 -13.65 12.54 21.79
CA GLU A 550 -13.98 13.80 21.12
C GLU A 550 -14.12 13.61 19.59
N ALA A 551 -13.21 12.87 18.95
CA ALA A 551 -13.28 12.55 17.52
C ALA A 551 -14.53 11.74 17.15
N ILE A 552 -14.90 10.76 17.98
CA ILE A 552 -16.11 9.95 17.79
C ILE A 552 -17.37 10.79 18.00
N GLN A 553 -17.39 11.65 19.02
CA GLN A 553 -18.55 12.53 19.31
C GLN A 553 -18.80 13.58 18.23
N SER A 554 -17.73 14.04 17.58
CA SER A 554 -17.84 14.98 16.46
C SER A 554 -18.30 14.32 15.16
N GLY A 555 -18.47 12.97 15.13
CA GLY A 555 -18.85 12.21 13.95
C GLY A 555 -17.73 12.08 12.91
N GLY A 556 -16.50 12.43 13.28
CA GLY A 556 -15.34 12.43 12.38
C GLY A 556 -14.59 11.10 12.29
N ALA A 557 -14.81 10.15 13.23
CA ALA A 557 -14.08 8.87 13.22
C ALA A 557 -14.87 7.74 13.87
N HIS A 558 -14.65 6.52 13.41
CA HIS A 558 -15.18 5.29 14.05
C HIS A 558 -14.18 4.76 15.09
N TYR A 559 -14.68 4.11 16.16
CA TYR A 559 -13.82 3.59 17.24
C TYR A 559 -12.79 2.54 16.76
N ALA A 560 -13.02 1.92 15.62
CA ALA A 560 -12.12 0.93 15.01
C ALA A 560 -10.98 1.55 14.19
N GLU A 561 -11.00 2.86 13.94
CA GLU A 561 -9.98 3.55 13.13
C GLU A 561 -8.72 3.92 13.91
N SER A 562 -8.78 3.88 15.26
CA SER A 562 -7.67 4.18 16.14
C SER A 562 -7.59 3.23 17.33
N LEU A 563 -6.45 3.16 18.00
CA LEU A 563 -6.21 2.32 19.17
C LEU A 563 -6.18 3.15 20.46
N PRO A 564 -6.69 2.62 21.60
CA PRO A 564 -6.35 3.21 22.88
C PRO A 564 -4.89 2.92 23.22
N VAL A 565 -4.24 3.80 23.95
CA VAL A 565 -2.93 3.50 24.55
C VAL A 565 -3.04 2.21 25.35
N GLU A 566 -2.20 1.22 25.04
CA GLU A 566 -2.25 -0.09 25.69
C GLU A 566 -1.80 0.02 27.16
N TYR A 567 -2.65 -0.49 28.03
CA TYR A 567 -2.39 -0.44 29.47
C TYR A 567 -1.27 -1.41 29.84
N GLN A 568 -0.27 -0.91 30.55
CA GLN A 568 0.77 -1.74 31.15
C GLN A 568 0.39 -2.10 32.59
N PRO A 569 0.23 -3.42 32.90
CA PRO A 569 -0.15 -3.82 34.25
C PRO A 569 0.97 -3.53 35.25
N ASP A 570 0.60 -2.98 36.39
CA ASP A 570 1.50 -2.87 37.54
C ASP A 570 1.72 -4.24 38.23
N ALA A 571 2.60 -4.27 39.22
CA ALA A 571 2.96 -5.50 39.94
C ALA A 571 1.76 -6.14 40.66
N ALA A 572 0.85 -5.33 41.22
CA ALA A 572 -0.35 -5.80 41.90
C ALA A 572 -1.33 -6.45 40.91
N TYR A 573 -1.47 -5.85 39.74
CA TYR A 573 -2.30 -6.36 38.66
C TYR A 573 -1.74 -7.68 38.07
N GLY A 574 -0.43 -7.74 37.88
CA GLY A 574 0.25 -8.98 37.49
C GLY A 574 0.12 -10.10 38.50
N GLN A 575 0.03 -9.78 39.81
CA GLN A 575 -0.23 -10.76 40.85
C GLN A 575 -1.67 -11.28 40.80
N LEU A 576 -2.67 -10.40 40.59
CA LEU A 576 -4.06 -10.81 40.43
C LEU A 576 -4.23 -11.80 39.27
N PHE A 577 -3.56 -11.58 38.15
CA PHE A 577 -3.57 -12.51 37.01
C PHE A 577 -3.02 -13.90 37.43
N ARG A 578 -1.86 -13.93 38.11
CA ARG A 578 -1.27 -15.22 38.54
C ARG A 578 -2.16 -15.96 39.53
N ASP A 579 -2.75 -15.26 40.48
CA ASP A 579 -3.68 -15.84 41.47
C ASP A 579 -4.94 -16.39 40.77
N ALA A 580 -5.50 -15.64 39.82
CA ALA A 580 -6.63 -16.08 39.00
C ALA A 580 -6.29 -17.32 38.17
N LEU A 581 -5.09 -17.36 37.59
CA LEU A 581 -4.60 -18.51 36.82
C LEU A 581 -4.48 -19.77 37.67
N GLU A 582 -3.86 -19.67 38.83
CA GLU A 582 -3.75 -20.81 39.75
C GLU A 582 -5.10 -21.35 40.21
N MET A 583 -6.06 -20.44 40.51
CA MET A 583 -7.38 -20.85 40.98
C MET A 583 -8.25 -21.49 39.90
N SER A 584 -8.10 -21.03 38.62
CA SER A 584 -9.05 -21.39 37.57
C SER A 584 -8.47 -22.27 36.46
N LYS A 585 -7.15 -22.50 36.38
CA LYS A 585 -6.52 -23.26 35.30
C LYS A 585 -7.16 -24.63 35.05
N ALA A 586 -7.51 -25.39 36.09
CA ALA A 586 -8.15 -26.69 35.94
C ALA A 586 -9.59 -26.59 35.40
N ARG A 587 -10.36 -25.56 35.83
CA ARG A 587 -11.70 -25.29 35.30
C ARG A 587 -11.64 -24.87 33.84
N VAL A 588 -10.68 -24.00 33.49
CA VAL A 588 -10.43 -23.57 32.10
C VAL A 588 -10.01 -24.76 31.24
N ALA A 589 -9.12 -25.62 31.73
CA ALA A 589 -8.66 -26.81 31.03
C ALA A 589 -9.81 -27.81 30.74
N ALA A 590 -10.67 -28.07 31.73
CA ALA A 590 -11.85 -28.90 31.56
C ALA A 590 -12.86 -28.31 30.54
N ALA A 591 -13.06 -27.01 30.59
CA ALA A 591 -13.95 -26.29 29.65
C ALA A 591 -13.37 -26.30 28.22
N VAL A 592 -12.05 -26.12 28.04
CA VAL A 592 -11.37 -26.27 26.75
C VAL A 592 -11.54 -27.68 26.20
N ALA A 593 -11.32 -28.71 27.00
CA ALA A 593 -11.52 -30.10 26.58
C ALA A 593 -12.96 -30.31 26.12
N ALA A 594 -13.95 -29.88 26.91
CA ALA A 594 -15.36 -30.02 26.59
C ALA A 594 -15.75 -29.33 25.27
N VAL A 595 -15.39 -28.05 25.09
CA VAL A 595 -15.77 -27.33 23.86
C VAL A 595 -15.03 -27.88 22.64
N THR A 596 -13.79 -28.36 22.78
CA THR A 596 -13.06 -28.97 21.67
C THR A 596 -13.66 -30.30 21.26
N GLU A 597 -14.06 -31.12 22.22
CA GLU A 597 -14.73 -32.42 21.94
C GLU A 597 -16.09 -32.22 21.28
N LEU A 598 -16.84 -31.17 21.64
CA LEU A 598 -18.06 -30.77 20.93
C LEU A 598 -17.76 -30.35 19.49
N ALA A 599 -16.74 -29.55 19.28
CA ALA A 599 -16.29 -29.09 17.97
C ALA A 599 -15.91 -30.24 17.05
N LEU A 600 -15.12 -31.20 17.56
CA LEU A 600 -14.72 -32.41 16.82
C LEU A 600 -15.89 -33.33 16.55
N ALA A 601 -16.87 -33.42 17.46
CA ALA A 601 -18.07 -34.20 17.23
C ALA A 601 -18.96 -33.66 16.11
N GLU A 602 -18.96 -32.34 15.92
CA GLU A 602 -19.80 -31.65 14.93
C GLU A 602 -19.11 -31.49 13.58
N ARG A 603 -17.80 -31.18 13.55
CA ARG A 603 -17.02 -30.89 12.35
C ARG A 603 -16.12 -32.01 11.87
N GLY A 604 -15.93 -33.07 12.71
CA GLY A 604 -15.01 -34.14 12.39
C GLY A 604 -13.53 -33.79 12.48
N ASP A 605 -12.70 -34.59 11.81
CA ASP A 605 -11.25 -34.47 11.84
C ASP A 605 -10.73 -33.31 10.96
N ASP A 606 -11.60 -32.79 10.07
CA ASP A 606 -11.28 -31.65 9.18
C ASP A 606 -11.58 -30.28 9.82
N LEU A 607 -11.84 -30.25 11.15
CA LEU A 607 -12.11 -29.03 11.91
C LEU A 607 -11.09 -27.92 11.62
N VAL A 608 -11.58 -26.72 11.33
CA VAL A 608 -10.80 -25.49 11.16
C VAL A 608 -11.24 -24.46 12.20
N LEU A 609 -10.33 -24.05 13.10
CA LEU A 609 -10.61 -23.06 14.13
C LEU A 609 -10.38 -21.66 13.60
N VAL A 610 -11.37 -20.77 13.78
CA VAL A 610 -11.30 -19.34 13.39
C VAL A 610 -11.59 -18.50 14.61
N SER A 611 -10.52 -18.07 15.30
CA SER A 611 -10.62 -17.24 16.48
C SER A 611 -10.94 -15.78 16.14
N LEU A 612 -11.91 -15.21 16.84
CA LEU A 612 -12.20 -13.78 16.78
C LEU A 612 -11.10 -13.01 17.54
N ALA A 613 -10.29 -12.30 16.80
CA ALA A 613 -9.14 -11.59 17.36
C ALA A 613 -9.62 -10.39 18.22
N ARG A 614 -9.08 -10.24 19.40
CA ARG A 614 -7.95 -11.02 19.98
C ARG A 614 -8.40 -12.00 21.07
N ALA A 615 -9.58 -11.82 21.66
CA ALA A 615 -10.00 -12.57 22.86
C ALA A 615 -10.15 -14.08 22.63
N GLY A 616 -10.57 -14.48 21.42
CA GLY A 616 -10.70 -15.89 21.02
C GLY A 616 -9.34 -16.57 20.82
N THR A 617 -8.28 -15.84 20.47
CA THR A 617 -7.01 -16.45 20.06
C THR A 617 -6.40 -17.40 21.10
N PRO A 618 -6.25 -17.04 22.39
CA PRO A 618 -5.72 -17.99 23.36
C PRO A 618 -6.61 -19.22 23.56
N VAL A 619 -7.92 -19.10 23.35
CA VAL A 619 -8.84 -20.25 23.43
C VAL A 619 -8.64 -21.18 22.24
N GLY A 620 -8.55 -20.64 21.02
CA GLY A 620 -8.25 -21.41 19.81
C GLY A 620 -6.90 -22.14 19.91
N VAL A 621 -5.85 -21.50 20.45
CA VAL A 621 -4.56 -22.14 20.74
C VAL A 621 -4.74 -23.33 21.69
N LEU A 622 -5.50 -23.15 22.77
CA LEU A 622 -5.77 -24.22 23.73
C LEU A 622 -6.59 -25.36 23.13
N MET A 623 -7.60 -25.05 22.33
CA MET A 623 -8.41 -26.06 21.60
C MET A 623 -7.53 -26.88 20.64
N LYS A 624 -6.64 -26.23 19.88
CA LYS A 624 -5.66 -26.89 19.01
C LYS A 624 -4.73 -27.81 19.81
N ARG A 625 -4.23 -27.34 20.95
CA ARG A 625 -3.38 -28.14 21.84
C ARG A 625 -4.10 -29.36 22.41
N TRP A 626 -5.37 -29.20 22.79
CA TRP A 626 -6.18 -30.35 23.26
C TRP A 626 -6.43 -31.35 22.13
N ALA A 627 -6.86 -30.92 20.93
CA ALA A 627 -7.06 -31.77 19.78
C ALA A 627 -5.81 -32.59 19.43
N ARG A 628 -4.63 -31.96 19.50
CA ARG A 628 -3.34 -32.64 19.29
C ARG A 628 -3.04 -33.65 20.40
N GLN A 629 -3.23 -33.27 21.68
CA GLN A 629 -2.92 -34.14 22.81
C GLN A 629 -3.89 -35.33 22.95
N ALA A 630 -5.19 -35.08 22.80
CA ALA A 630 -6.22 -36.10 23.05
C ALA A 630 -6.54 -36.94 21.83
N ARG A 631 -6.45 -36.40 20.61
CA ARG A 631 -6.87 -37.02 19.37
C ARG A 631 -5.74 -37.18 18.33
N GLY A 632 -4.57 -36.63 18.57
CA GLY A 632 -3.46 -36.64 17.62
C GLY A 632 -3.73 -35.79 16.37
N LEU A 633 -4.71 -34.89 16.41
CA LEU A 633 -5.11 -34.04 15.28
C LEU A 633 -4.39 -32.70 15.34
N ASP A 634 -3.80 -32.28 14.21
CA ASP A 634 -3.22 -30.93 14.05
C ASP A 634 -4.19 -30.03 13.26
N VAL A 635 -5.18 -29.50 13.97
CA VAL A 635 -6.24 -28.67 13.38
C VAL A 635 -5.70 -27.30 12.93
N PRO A 636 -6.02 -26.79 11.72
CA PRO A 636 -5.71 -25.44 11.30
C PRO A 636 -6.35 -24.42 12.25
N HIS A 637 -5.61 -23.36 12.60
CA HIS A 637 -6.11 -22.30 13.47
C HIS A 637 -5.74 -20.92 12.92
N TYR A 638 -6.77 -20.16 12.61
CA TYR A 638 -6.68 -18.78 12.11
C TYR A 638 -7.21 -17.79 13.16
N ALA A 639 -6.63 -16.59 13.20
CA ALA A 639 -7.18 -15.47 13.96
C ALA A 639 -7.61 -14.37 12.98
N VAL A 640 -8.90 -13.99 13.04
CA VAL A 640 -9.52 -13.03 12.13
C VAL A 640 -10.13 -11.85 12.89
N SER A 641 -10.29 -10.74 12.21
CA SER A 641 -10.91 -9.54 12.76
C SER A 641 -12.43 -9.57 12.65
N ILE A 642 -13.08 -9.15 13.73
CA ILE A 642 -14.49 -8.75 13.72
C ILE A 642 -14.63 -7.39 14.41
N VAL A 643 -15.32 -6.45 13.78
CA VAL A 643 -15.49 -5.08 14.26
C VAL A 643 -16.97 -4.78 14.41
N ARG A 644 -17.38 -4.36 15.61
CA ARG A 644 -18.79 -4.04 15.86
C ARG A 644 -19.30 -2.95 14.92
N GLY A 645 -20.46 -3.21 14.31
CA GLY A 645 -21.09 -2.32 13.35
C GLY A 645 -20.37 -2.20 12.00
N ARG A 646 -19.34 -3.00 11.78
CA ARG A 646 -18.57 -3.07 10.51
C ARG A 646 -18.40 -4.51 10.02
N GLY A 647 -18.82 -5.51 10.80
CA GLY A 647 -18.82 -6.93 10.45
C GLY A 647 -17.45 -7.62 10.62
N ILE A 648 -17.35 -8.82 10.04
CA ILE A 648 -16.15 -9.64 10.02
C ILE A 648 -15.32 -9.34 8.76
N ASP A 649 -14.03 -9.61 8.83
CA ASP A 649 -13.12 -9.49 7.69
C ASP A 649 -13.47 -10.51 6.58
N THR A 650 -14.13 -10.04 5.54
CA THR A 650 -14.56 -10.87 4.42
C THR A 650 -13.40 -11.39 3.58
N VAL A 651 -12.29 -10.62 3.50
CA VAL A 651 -11.07 -11.06 2.81
C VAL A 651 -10.43 -12.24 3.54
N ALA A 652 -10.47 -12.22 4.88
CA ALA A 652 -10.00 -13.35 5.68
C ALA A 652 -10.91 -14.58 5.51
N LEU A 653 -12.23 -14.38 5.39
CA LEU A 653 -13.15 -15.46 5.09
C LEU A 653 -12.88 -16.07 3.71
N ASP A 654 -12.71 -15.24 2.67
CA ASP A 654 -12.35 -15.70 1.32
C ASP A 654 -11.06 -16.53 1.32
N HIS A 655 -10.07 -16.07 2.11
CA HIS A 655 -8.80 -16.77 2.26
C HIS A 655 -8.99 -18.19 2.87
N ILE A 656 -9.85 -18.31 3.88
CA ILE A 656 -10.12 -19.56 4.59
C ILE A 656 -10.90 -20.52 3.67
N VAL A 657 -12.00 -20.09 3.07
CA VAL A 657 -12.85 -20.95 2.23
C VAL A 657 -12.20 -21.36 0.90
N ALA A 658 -11.17 -20.61 0.46
CA ALA A 658 -10.34 -21.02 -0.68
C ALA A 658 -9.42 -22.23 -0.35
N ARG A 659 -9.22 -22.57 0.92
CA ARG A 659 -8.30 -23.61 1.41
C ARG A 659 -8.99 -24.76 2.13
N HIS A 660 -10.15 -24.48 2.70
CA HIS A 660 -10.89 -25.42 3.55
C HIS A 660 -12.36 -25.46 3.13
N ASP A 661 -13.00 -26.56 3.40
CA ASP A 661 -14.44 -26.68 3.23
C ASP A 661 -15.15 -25.73 4.22
N ALA A 662 -16.13 -24.99 3.75
CA ALA A 662 -16.92 -24.07 4.58
C ALA A 662 -17.60 -24.75 5.78
N SER A 663 -18.00 -26.03 5.59
CA SER A 663 -18.62 -26.82 6.66
C SER A 663 -17.67 -27.26 7.77
N SER A 664 -16.34 -27.19 7.54
CA SER A 664 -15.30 -27.49 8.54
C SER A 664 -15.01 -26.31 9.45
N VAL A 665 -15.40 -25.11 9.07
CA VAL A 665 -15.08 -23.86 9.78
C VAL A 665 -15.88 -23.73 11.06
N LEU A 666 -15.21 -23.38 12.16
CA LEU A 666 -15.82 -23.09 13.45
C LEU A 666 -15.23 -21.81 14.04
N PHE A 667 -16.11 -20.85 14.35
CA PHE A 667 -15.70 -19.60 15.00
C PHE A 667 -15.51 -19.80 16.50
N VAL A 668 -14.44 -19.14 17.05
CA VAL A 668 -14.03 -19.29 18.44
C VAL A 668 -13.89 -17.94 19.12
N ASP A 669 -14.45 -17.78 20.34
CA ASP A 669 -14.20 -16.62 21.20
C ASP A 669 -13.96 -17.05 22.66
N GLY A 670 -13.54 -16.10 23.50
CA GLY A 670 -13.25 -16.34 24.91
C GLY A 670 -14.52 -16.65 25.72
N TRP A 671 -15.46 -15.73 25.69
CA TRP A 671 -16.72 -15.85 26.42
C TRP A 671 -17.83 -15.01 25.82
N THR A 672 -19.08 -15.43 26.09
CA THR A 672 -20.26 -14.61 25.80
C THR A 672 -20.87 -14.10 27.10
N GLY A 673 -20.93 -12.77 27.27
CA GLY A 673 -21.68 -12.16 28.35
C GLY A 673 -23.14 -11.94 27.92
N LYS A 674 -23.40 -10.90 27.14
CA LYS A 674 -24.76 -10.55 26.67
C LYS A 674 -25.03 -10.95 25.19
N GLY A 675 -24.10 -11.64 24.55
CA GLY A 675 -24.25 -12.17 23.19
C GLY A 675 -24.13 -11.13 22.06
N ALA A 676 -23.53 -9.95 22.32
CA ALA A 676 -23.37 -8.92 21.31
C ALA A 676 -22.51 -9.41 20.13
N ILE A 677 -21.39 -10.10 20.38
CA ILE A 677 -20.51 -10.61 19.35
C ILE A 677 -21.15 -11.75 18.55
N SER A 678 -21.97 -12.60 19.20
CA SER A 678 -22.67 -13.67 18.49
C SER A 678 -23.66 -13.11 17.47
N ARG A 679 -24.38 -12.02 17.81
CA ARG A 679 -25.29 -11.33 16.88
C ARG A 679 -24.55 -10.64 15.74
N GLU A 680 -23.43 -10.00 16.04
CA GLU A 680 -22.58 -9.38 15.02
C GLU A 680 -22.07 -10.42 14.03
N LEU A 681 -21.62 -11.57 14.54
CA LEU A 681 -21.15 -12.68 13.70
C LEU A 681 -22.26 -13.23 12.78
N VAL A 682 -23.45 -13.47 13.32
CA VAL A 682 -24.61 -13.93 12.52
C VAL A 682 -24.91 -12.94 11.40
N ALA A 683 -25.07 -11.67 11.71
CA ALA A 683 -25.38 -10.63 10.72
C ALA A 683 -24.28 -10.52 9.65
N ALA A 684 -23.01 -10.56 10.07
CA ALA A 684 -21.88 -10.45 9.13
C ALA A 684 -21.77 -11.67 8.20
N LEU A 685 -22.07 -12.88 8.68
CA LEU A 685 -22.05 -14.09 7.85
C LEU A 685 -23.27 -14.18 6.92
N GLU A 686 -24.44 -13.67 7.33
CA GLU A 686 -25.60 -13.53 6.43
C GLU A 686 -25.28 -12.55 5.27
N GLU A 687 -24.61 -11.43 5.55
CA GLU A 687 -24.16 -10.48 4.52
C GLU A 687 -23.09 -11.11 3.60
N TYR A 688 -22.16 -11.87 4.16
CA TYR A 688 -21.15 -12.61 3.40
C TYR A 688 -21.79 -13.65 2.47
N GLU A 689 -22.76 -14.45 2.96
CA GLU A 689 -23.50 -15.41 2.13
C GLU A 689 -24.26 -14.71 0.99
N GLN A 690 -24.91 -13.58 1.25
CA GLN A 690 -25.61 -12.80 0.22
C GLN A 690 -24.67 -12.31 -0.87
N SER A 691 -23.45 -11.92 -0.51
CA SER A 691 -22.47 -11.34 -1.46
C SER A 691 -21.69 -12.39 -2.23
N THR A 692 -21.42 -13.58 -1.63
CA THR A 692 -20.52 -14.60 -2.21
C THR A 692 -21.22 -15.89 -2.60
N GLY A 693 -22.41 -16.16 -2.03
CA GLY A 693 -23.11 -17.44 -2.13
C GLY A 693 -22.52 -18.56 -1.28
N VAL A 694 -21.49 -18.27 -0.46
CA VAL A 694 -20.85 -19.24 0.43
C VAL A 694 -21.49 -19.17 1.81
N GLN A 695 -22.05 -20.29 2.25
CA GLN A 695 -22.66 -20.41 3.56
C GLN A 695 -21.66 -20.90 4.59
N LEU A 696 -21.46 -20.10 5.65
CA LEU A 696 -20.68 -20.47 6.84
C LEU A 696 -21.62 -20.60 8.03
N ASP A 697 -21.36 -21.57 8.89
CA ASP A 697 -22.16 -21.77 10.11
C ASP A 697 -21.81 -20.69 11.15
N PRO A 698 -22.79 -19.90 11.63
CA PRO A 698 -22.55 -18.83 12.58
C PRO A 698 -22.38 -19.32 14.03
N THR A 699 -22.33 -20.64 14.26
CA THR A 699 -22.10 -21.19 15.59
C THR A 699 -20.79 -20.68 16.16
N LEU A 700 -20.88 -20.03 17.34
CA LEU A 700 -19.70 -19.52 18.04
C LEU A 700 -19.38 -20.47 19.20
N ALA A 701 -18.22 -21.11 19.12
CA ALA A 701 -17.67 -21.91 20.20
C ALA A 701 -17.00 -21.00 21.23
N VAL A 702 -17.38 -21.12 22.51
CA VAL A 702 -16.81 -20.30 23.58
C VAL A 702 -16.36 -21.14 24.77
N LEU A 703 -15.34 -20.63 25.45
CA LEU A 703 -14.89 -21.23 26.71
C LEU A 703 -15.98 -21.13 27.77
N ALA A 704 -16.57 -19.92 27.92
CA ALA A 704 -17.66 -19.69 28.89
C ALA A 704 -18.84 -18.94 28.26
N ASP A 705 -20.06 -19.50 28.40
CA ASP A 705 -21.32 -18.91 27.93
C ASP A 705 -22.18 -18.44 29.11
N THR A 706 -21.71 -17.46 29.85
CA THR A 706 -22.41 -16.94 31.05
C THR A 706 -23.76 -16.29 30.73
N GLY A 707 -23.95 -15.84 29.49
CA GLY A 707 -25.19 -15.20 29.00
C GLY A 707 -26.18 -16.14 28.35
N SER A 708 -25.87 -17.45 28.28
CA SER A 708 -26.69 -18.47 27.60
C SER A 708 -27.01 -18.11 26.14
N CYS A 709 -25.98 -17.78 25.34
CA CYS A 709 -26.12 -17.22 24.00
C CYS A 709 -25.75 -18.18 22.88
N THR A 710 -25.01 -19.27 23.14
CA THR A 710 -24.55 -20.22 22.13
C THR A 710 -24.93 -21.66 22.45
N THR A 711 -24.89 -22.47 21.41
CA THR A 711 -25.10 -23.94 21.50
C THR A 711 -23.81 -24.70 21.82
N MET A 712 -22.64 -24.09 21.61
CA MET A 712 -21.33 -24.75 21.77
C MET A 712 -20.49 -24.00 22.82
N TRP A 713 -20.40 -24.60 24.00
CA TRP A 713 -19.74 -23.99 25.15
C TRP A 713 -19.02 -25.01 26.05
N GLY A 714 -17.92 -24.55 26.66
CA GLY A 714 -17.18 -25.36 27.62
C GLY A 714 -17.83 -25.38 29.00
N THR A 715 -18.27 -24.20 29.48
CA THR A 715 -18.96 -24.01 30.76
C THR A 715 -19.94 -22.84 30.70
N ARG A 716 -20.92 -22.84 31.59
CA ARG A 716 -21.78 -21.66 31.92
C ARG A 716 -21.47 -21.02 33.25
N ASP A 717 -20.49 -21.53 33.96
CA ASP A 717 -20.07 -20.93 35.21
C ASP A 717 -19.52 -19.52 34.98
N ASP A 718 -19.93 -18.60 35.85
CA ASP A 718 -19.45 -17.22 35.84
C ASP A 718 -18.31 -17.06 36.88
N PHE A 719 -17.09 -17.14 36.39
CA PHE A 719 -15.86 -16.98 37.18
C PHE A 719 -14.80 -16.18 36.42
N LEU A 720 -13.74 -15.80 37.11
CA LEU A 720 -12.66 -15.06 36.47
C LEU A 720 -11.80 -15.97 35.58
N ILE A 721 -11.98 -15.83 34.27
CA ILE A 721 -11.08 -16.38 33.28
C ILE A 721 -9.81 -15.51 33.26
N PRO A 722 -8.60 -16.05 33.47
CA PRO A 722 -7.38 -15.22 33.60
C PRO A 722 -7.12 -14.28 32.43
N SER A 723 -7.40 -14.74 31.20
CA SER A 723 -7.26 -13.89 29.99
C SER A 723 -8.16 -12.65 29.99
N ALA A 724 -9.23 -12.62 30.79
CA ALA A 724 -10.07 -11.44 30.92
C ALA A 724 -9.41 -10.30 31.72
N CYS A 725 -8.40 -10.59 32.53
CA CYS A 725 -7.69 -9.58 33.30
C CYS A 725 -6.82 -8.66 32.43
N LEU A 726 -6.24 -9.18 31.37
CA LEU A 726 -5.24 -8.52 30.54
C LEU A 726 -5.74 -8.28 29.10
N ASN A 727 -4.94 -7.59 28.31
CA ASN A 727 -5.22 -7.31 26.90
C ASN A 727 -4.24 -8.03 25.98
N SER A 728 -3.38 -7.26 25.27
CA SER A 728 -2.36 -7.79 24.37
C SER A 728 -1.40 -8.74 25.07
N THR A 729 -1.02 -8.44 26.29
CA THR A 729 -0.02 -9.21 27.09
C THR A 729 -0.46 -10.62 27.47
N VAL A 730 -1.70 -11.04 27.17
CA VAL A 730 -2.19 -12.41 27.38
C VAL A 730 -2.75 -13.03 26.09
N SER A 731 -2.68 -12.30 24.99
CA SER A 731 -3.23 -12.71 23.70
C SER A 731 -2.24 -12.52 22.54
N GLY A 732 -1.01 -12.92 22.75
CA GLY A 732 0.03 -12.92 21.73
C GLY A 732 0.65 -11.56 21.44
N LEU A 733 0.55 -10.59 22.36
CA LEU A 733 0.99 -9.21 22.16
C LEU A 733 0.33 -8.48 20.99
N VAL A 734 -0.81 -8.97 20.50
CA VAL A 734 -1.53 -8.36 19.39
C VAL A 734 -2.59 -7.40 19.90
N SER A 735 -2.70 -6.23 19.27
CA SER A 735 -3.69 -5.21 19.60
C SER A 735 -5.11 -5.71 19.33
N ARG A 736 -6.13 -4.94 19.70
CA ARG A 736 -7.42 -5.12 19.07
C ARG A 736 -7.31 -4.77 17.58
N THR A 737 -8.23 -5.31 16.78
CA THR A 737 -8.22 -5.09 15.34
C THR A 737 -8.70 -3.68 14.96
N VAL A 738 -8.19 -3.19 13.85
CA VAL A 738 -8.39 -1.85 13.29
C VAL A 738 -8.95 -2.01 11.89
N LEU A 739 -9.93 -1.19 11.57
CA LEU A 739 -10.43 -1.00 10.21
C LEU A 739 -10.41 0.51 9.92
N ASN A 740 -9.42 0.92 9.14
CA ASN A 740 -9.19 2.30 8.77
C ASN A 740 -8.94 2.37 7.27
N ASP A 741 -9.86 2.99 6.54
CA ASP A 741 -9.87 3.01 5.08
C ASP A 741 -8.66 3.76 4.48
N ALA A 742 -7.97 4.58 5.27
CA ALA A 742 -6.73 5.22 4.84
C ALA A 742 -5.49 4.30 4.93
N LEU A 743 -5.58 3.20 5.70
CA LEU A 743 -4.48 2.28 5.96
C LEU A 743 -4.70 0.89 5.36
N ILE A 744 -5.95 0.51 5.16
CA ILE A 744 -6.36 -0.83 4.72
C ILE A 744 -7.13 -0.69 3.43
N GLY A 745 -6.52 -1.15 2.35
CA GLY A 745 -7.13 -1.09 1.02
C GLY A 745 -8.06 -2.27 0.72
N PRO A 746 -8.82 -2.18 -0.37
CA PRO A 746 -9.66 -3.29 -0.84
C PRO A 746 -8.83 -4.56 -1.07
N GLY A 747 -9.27 -5.68 -0.49
CA GLY A 747 -8.61 -6.99 -0.61
C GLY A 747 -7.45 -7.22 0.36
N GLN A 748 -7.23 -6.32 1.31
CA GLN A 748 -6.35 -6.53 2.47
C GLN A 748 -7.16 -7.03 3.66
N PHE A 749 -6.49 -7.71 4.58
CA PHE A 749 -7.05 -8.05 5.88
C PHE A 749 -7.25 -6.79 6.73
N HIS A 750 -8.16 -6.84 7.70
CA HIS A 750 -8.19 -5.83 8.75
C HIS A 750 -6.85 -5.77 9.47
N GLY A 751 -6.47 -4.60 10.01
CA GLY A 751 -5.17 -4.40 10.62
C GLY A 751 -5.12 -4.71 12.12
N ALA A 752 -3.92 -4.97 12.60
CA ALA A 752 -3.59 -4.97 14.01
C ALA A 752 -2.11 -4.62 14.23
N LYS A 753 -1.75 -4.27 15.46
CA LYS A 753 -0.35 -4.02 15.83
C LYS A 753 0.19 -5.18 16.66
N PHE A 754 1.43 -5.50 16.44
CA PHE A 754 2.23 -6.34 17.33
C PHE A 754 3.06 -5.46 18.25
N TYR A 755 2.76 -5.52 19.55
CA TYR A 755 3.46 -4.74 20.57
C TYR A 755 4.72 -5.45 21.07
N ALA A 756 5.72 -5.54 20.20
CA ALA A 756 7.00 -6.21 20.52
C ALA A 756 7.69 -5.59 21.74
N GLU A 757 7.51 -4.30 22.00
CA GLU A 757 8.05 -3.58 23.15
C GLU A 757 7.45 -4.05 24.49
N LEU A 758 6.27 -4.69 24.47
CA LEU A 758 5.65 -5.27 25.68
C LEU A 758 6.10 -6.72 25.97
N ALA A 759 7.02 -7.27 25.20
CA ALA A 759 7.55 -8.61 25.42
C ALA A 759 8.00 -8.91 26.88
N PRO A 760 8.59 -7.96 27.64
CA PRO A 760 8.89 -8.19 29.05
C PRO A 760 7.67 -8.43 29.96
N HIS A 761 6.48 -8.06 29.51
CA HIS A 761 5.20 -8.20 30.22
C HIS A 761 4.32 -9.29 29.65
N ASP A 762 4.79 -10.01 28.62
CA ASP A 762 4.03 -11.05 27.96
C ASP A 762 3.83 -12.28 28.86
N VAL A 763 2.59 -12.62 29.08
CA VAL A 763 2.18 -13.82 29.81
C VAL A 763 1.33 -14.77 28.95
N SER A 764 1.28 -14.55 27.64
CA SER A 764 0.50 -15.36 26.70
C SER A 764 0.94 -16.83 26.74
N GLY A 765 2.25 -17.10 26.63
CA GLY A 765 2.81 -18.44 26.76
C GLY A 765 2.55 -19.03 28.14
N LEU A 766 2.77 -18.27 29.22
CA LEU A 766 2.52 -18.71 30.61
C LEU A 766 1.07 -19.18 30.78
N PHE A 767 0.10 -18.42 30.24
CA PHE A 767 -1.31 -18.76 30.32
C PHE A 767 -1.62 -20.08 29.62
N VAL A 768 -1.29 -20.19 28.34
CA VAL A 768 -1.62 -21.42 27.58
C VAL A 768 -0.87 -22.64 28.06
N ASP A 769 0.38 -22.49 28.53
CA ASP A 769 1.17 -23.58 29.09
C ASP A 769 0.61 -24.08 30.42
N ALA A 770 0.23 -23.17 31.34
CA ALA A 770 -0.36 -23.53 32.64
C ALA A 770 -1.71 -24.26 32.46
N VAL A 771 -2.56 -23.82 31.52
CA VAL A 771 -3.82 -24.48 31.22
C VAL A 771 -3.60 -25.83 30.53
N THR A 772 -2.67 -25.91 29.56
CA THR A 772 -2.30 -27.17 28.90
C THR A 772 -1.79 -28.20 29.92
N GLY A 773 -0.96 -27.76 30.89
CA GLY A 773 -0.48 -28.62 31.95
C GLY A 773 -1.57 -29.12 32.92
N ALA A 774 -2.74 -28.51 32.91
CA ALA A 774 -3.90 -28.89 33.71
C ALA A 774 -4.99 -29.63 32.89
N PHE A 775 -4.73 -30.01 31.65
CA PHE A 775 -5.69 -30.76 30.82
C PHE A 775 -6.05 -32.11 31.48
N PRO A 776 -7.30 -32.51 31.38
CA PRO A 776 -7.72 -33.88 31.81
C PRO A 776 -6.96 -34.94 31.00
N PRO A 777 -6.90 -36.19 31.50
CA PRO A 777 -6.27 -37.29 30.76
C PRO A 777 -6.88 -37.47 29.38
N ALA A 778 -6.06 -37.68 28.35
CA ALA A 778 -6.53 -37.92 26.98
C ALA A 778 -7.46 -39.16 26.87
N ALA A 779 -7.31 -40.12 27.76
CA ALA A 779 -8.15 -41.29 27.82
C ALA A 779 -9.62 -40.98 28.16
N ASP A 780 -9.88 -39.84 28.80
CA ASP A 780 -11.24 -39.44 29.24
C ASP A 780 -11.98 -38.64 28.13
N ALA A 781 -11.35 -38.45 26.96
CA ALA A 781 -11.88 -37.57 25.90
C ALA A 781 -13.27 -38.00 25.40
N ASP A 782 -13.56 -39.29 25.29
CA ASP A 782 -14.88 -39.76 24.89
C ASP A 782 -15.96 -39.57 25.96
N ASP A 783 -15.62 -39.70 27.22
CA ASP A 783 -16.52 -39.44 28.35
C ASP A 783 -16.77 -37.91 28.46
N ILE A 784 -15.74 -37.07 28.27
CA ILE A 784 -15.88 -35.61 28.23
C ILE A 784 -16.81 -35.19 27.07
N ARG A 785 -16.67 -35.83 25.90
CA ARG A 785 -17.54 -35.57 24.74
C ARG A 785 -19.01 -35.89 25.07
N ALA A 786 -19.26 -37.09 25.59
CA ALA A 786 -20.59 -37.53 25.90
C ALA A 786 -21.26 -36.63 26.97
N GLU A 787 -20.52 -36.27 28.01
CA GLU A 787 -20.99 -35.36 29.06
C GLU A 787 -21.25 -33.96 28.52
N ALA A 788 -20.36 -33.39 27.70
CA ALA A 788 -20.53 -32.08 27.10
C ALA A 788 -21.77 -32.05 26.17
N GLN A 789 -21.95 -33.04 25.34
CA GLN A 789 -23.14 -33.16 24.48
C GLN A 789 -24.43 -33.27 25.30
N ALA A 790 -24.43 -34.04 26.36
CA ALA A 790 -25.60 -34.18 27.24
C ALA A 790 -25.95 -32.84 27.92
N ARG A 791 -24.92 -32.09 28.38
CA ARG A 791 -25.12 -30.77 29.02
C ARG A 791 -25.66 -29.73 28.00
N CYS A 792 -25.08 -29.65 26.82
CA CYS A 792 -25.54 -28.69 25.78
C CYS A 792 -26.97 -29.02 25.34
N ALA A 793 -27.34 -30.29 25.20
CA ALA A 793 -28.71 -30.73 24.89
C ALA A 793 -29.73 -30.38 26.00
N ALA A 794 -29.31 -30.50 27.27
CA ALA A 794 -30.16 -30.18 28.40
C ALA A 794 -30.36 -28.69 28.60
N GLU A 795 -29.40 -27.90 28.17
CA GLU A 795 -29.34 -26.46 28.40
C GLU A 795 -29.23 -25.68 27.06
N PRO A 796 -30.28 -25.59 26.25
CA PRO A 796 -30.27 -24.78 25.04
C PRO A 796 -30.09 -23.29 25.33
N PRO A 797 -29.65 -22.46 24.35
CA PRO A 797 -29.52 -21.03 24.50
C PRO A 797 -30.86 -20.39 24.90
N ARG A 798 -30.82 -19.53 25.92
CA ARG A 798 -32.04 -18.84 26.45
C ARG A 798 -31.92 -17.32 26.38
N TRP A 799 -30.72 -16.78 26.08
CA TRP A 799 -30.44 -15.36 26.03
C TRP A 799 -30.80 -14.60 27.32
N THR A 800 -30.74 -15.29 28.46
CA THR A 800 -31.12 -14.75 29.77
C THR A 800 -30.25 -13.54 30.15
N GLY A 801 -28.99 -13.60 29.74
CA GLY A 801 -28.05 -12.52 29.99
C GLY A 801 -28.44 -11.19 29.35
N TRP A 802 -28.96 -11.22 28.13
CA TRP A 802 -29.46 -9.99 27.49
C TRP A 802 -30.67 -9.40 28.21
N ALA A 803 -31.66 -10.24 28.51
CA ALA A 803 -32.85 -9.83 29.21
C ALA A 803 -32.53 -9.22 30.59
N THR A 804 -31.57 -9.80 31.32
CA THR A 804 -31.09 -9.26 32.60
C THR A 804 -30.44 -7.89 32.43
N VAL A 805 -29.63 -7.70 31.43
CA VAL A 805 -28.97 -6.41 31.15
C VAL A 805 -29.97 -5.31 30.76
N GLU A 806 -30.98 -5.63 29.93
CA GLU A 806 -32.07 -4.69 29.61
C GLU A 806 -32.87 -4.30 30.85
N LYS A 807 -33.27 -5.28 31.63
CA LYS A 807 -33.99 -5.06 32.89
C LYS A 807 -33.20 -4.13 33.83
N LEU A 808 -31.92 -4.39 34.05
CA LEU A 808 -31.08 -3.57 34.91
C LEU A 808 -30.87 -2.17 34.35
N ALA A 809 -30.72 -2.02 33.04
CA ALA A 809 -30.58 -0.71 32.40
C ALA A 809 -31.83 0.13 32.58
N GLU A 810 -33.03 -0.45 32.46
CA GLU A 810 -34.31 0.21 32.71
C GLU A 810 -34.50 0.55 34.20
N GLU A 811 -34.28 -0.43 35.09
CA GLU A 811 -34.49 -0.28 36.53
C GLU A 811 -33.60 0.79 37.17
N PHE A 812 -32.34 0.85 36.75
CA PHE A 812 -31.38 1.83 37.27
C PHE A 812 -31.29 3.12 36.43
N GLY A 813 -32.16 3.31 35.44
CA GLY A 813 -32.20 4.52 34.62
C GLY A 813 -30.91 4.73 33.79
N ILE A 814 -30.27 3.64 33.39
CA ILE A 814 -29.05 3.63 32.55
C ILE A 814 -29.46 3.66 31.08
N GLY A 815 -29.20 4.77 30.40
CA GLY A 815 -29.68 5.00 29.03
C GLY A 815 -29.11 4.07 27.94
N SER A 816 -28.13 3.25 28.28
CA SER A 816 -27.49 2.28 27.33
C SER A 816 -27.21 0.96 28.05
N VAL A 817 -27.61 -0.14 27.44
CA VAL A 817 -27.31 -1.51 27.88
C VAL A 817 -25.80 -1.83 27.95
N ASN A 818 -25.00 -1.00 27.32
CA ASN A 818 -23.55 -1.13 27.30
C ASN A 818 -22.85 -0.63 28.53
N LEU A 819 -23.55 0.19 29.31
CA LEU A 819 -23.09 0.67 30.60
C LEU A 819 -23.39 -0.35 31.72
N VAL A 820 -24.11 -1.43 31.42
CA VAL A 820 -24.30 -2.59 32.27
C VAL A 820 -23.26 -3.64 31.90
N LYS A 821 -22.39 -4.03 32.82
CA LYS A 821 -21.25 -4.90 32.64
C LYS A 821 -21.46 -6.24 33.37
N PRO A 822 -22.07 -7.22 32.67
CA PRO A 822 -22.45 -8.47 33.31
C PRO A 822 -21.28 -9.43 33.45
N GLY A 823 -21.31 -10.21 34.53
CA GLY A 823 -20.38 -11.30 34.81
C GLY A 823 -19.08 -10.86 35.45
N VAL A 824 -18.37 -11.85 35.98
CA VAL A 824 -17.12 -11.66 36.73
C VAL A 824 -16.04 -11.02 35.87
N GLY A 825 -15.87 -11.47 34.62
CA GLY A 825 -14.85 -10.98 33.71
C GLY A 825 -15.04 -9.48 33.36
N GLU A 826 -16.27 -9.10 32.91
CA GLU A 826 -16.57 -7.71 32.55
C GLU A 826 -16.54 -6.76 33.77
N THR A 827 -17.05 -7.20 34.91
CA THR A 827 -17.02 -6.42 36.16
C THR A 827 -15.58 -6.20 36.63
N THR A 828 -14.72 -7.23 36.55
CA THR A 828 -13.29 -7.11 36.88
C THR A 828 -12.61 -6.08 35.97
N ARG A 829 -12.85 -6.14 34.65
CA ARG A 829 -12.28 -5.18 33.69
C ARG A 829 -12.71 -3.74 33.96
N VAL A 830 -13.97 -3.53 34.32
CA VAL A 830 -14.46 -2.19 34.66
C VAL A 830 -13.82 -1.68 35.93
N LEU A 831 -13.75 -2.50 36.98
CA LEU A 831 -13.07 -2.12 38.23
C LEU A 831 -11.59 -1.79 38.00
N LEU A 832 -10.92 -2.46 37.08
CA LEU A 832 -9.50 -2.21 36.83
C LEU A 832 -9.24 -0.94 36.00
N ARG A 833 -10.15 -0.56 35.10
CA ARG A 833 -9.95 0.52 34.12
C ARG A 833 -10.76 1.77 34.38
N ARG A 834 -11.91 1.64 35.04
CA ARG A 834 -12.87 2.72 35.33
C ARG A 834 -13.32 2.61 36.79
N VAL A 835 -14.05 3.59 37.27
CA VAL A 835 -14.72 3.52 38.58
C VAL A 835 -16.21 3.35 38.32
N PRO A 836 -16.76 2.11 38.39
CA PRO A 836 -18.19 1.92 38.24
C PRO A 836 -18.96 2.63 39.35
N TRP A 837 -20.23 2.92 39.11
CA TRP A 837 -21.11 3.51 40.10
C TRP A 837 -21.37 2.57 41.29
N LYS A 838 -21.72 1.31 40.96
CA LYS A 838 -21.91 0.24 41.97
C LYS A 838 -21.75 -1.13 41.30
N ILE A 839 -21.61 -2.14 42.14
CA ILE A 839 -21.58 -3.55 41.73
C ILE A 839 -22.76 -4.27 42.37
N LEU A 840 -23.56 -4.92 41.57
CA LEU A 840 -24.59 -5.86 42.02
C LEU A 840 -23.98 -7.24 42.16
N VAL A 841 -24.29 -7.97 43.24
CA VAL A 841 -23.76 -9.29 43.54
C VAL A 841 -24.92 -10.26 43.80
N ALA A 842 -24.87 -11.44 43.17
CA ALA A 842 -25.85 -12.45 43.40
C ALA A 842 -25.71 -13.06 44.80
N PRO A 843 -26.81 -13.33 45.49
CA PRO A 843 -26.78 -14.00 46.79
C PRO A 843 -26.04 -15.33 46.71
N GLY A 844 -25.00 -15.52 47.52
CA GLY A 844 -24.25 -16.75 47.60
C GLY A 844 -23.20 -16.99 46.52
N ALA A 845 -22.81 -15.95 45.76
CA ALA A 845 -21.82 -16.04 44.70
C ALA A 845 -20.41 -16.47 45.14
N GLY A 846 -20.10 -16.44 46.41
CA GLY A 846 -19.01 -17.16 47.06
C GLY A 846 -17.59 -16.71 46.74
N ALA A 847 -16.68 -17.68 46.61
CA ALA A 847 -15.23 -17.43 46.53
C ALA A 847 -14.79 -16.78 45.23
N ASP A 848 -15.55 -16.92 44.16
CA ASP A 848 -15.20 -16.37 42.84
C ASP A 848 -15.27 -14.84 42.80
N LEU A 849 -15.92 -14.17 43.79
CA LEU A 849 -16.01 -12.71 43.87
C LEU A 849 -15.02 -12.03 44.79
N ARG A 850 -14.16 -12.74 45.51
CA ARG A 850 -13.25 -12.13 46.50
C ARG A 850 -12.39 -11.02 45.91
N HIS A 851 -11.90 -11.20 44.69
CA HIS A 851 -11.11 -10.20 44.00
C HIS A 851 -11.92 -8.96 43.59
N ILE A 852 -13.20 -9.14 43.23
CA ILE A 852 -14.14 -8.05 42.91
C ILE A 852 -14.42 -7.22 44.17
N GLU A 853 -14.70 -7.89 45.30
CA GLU A 853 -14.92 -7.23 46.58
C GLU A 853 -13.69 -6.44 47.02
N ALA A 854 -12.49 -7.03 46.91
CA ALA A 854 -11.24 -6.35 47.22
C ALA A 854 -10.98 -5.12 46.34
N LEU A 855 -11.20 -5.26 45.01
CA LEU A 855 -11.05 -4.16 44.04
C LEU A 855 -12.08 -3.06 44.26
N ALA A 856 -13.33 -3.42 44.53
CA ALA A 856 -14.40 -2.48 44.82
C ALA A 856 -14.11 -1.67 46.10
N ALA A 857 -13.70 -2.36 47.17
CA ALA A 857 -13.29 -1.72 48.43
C ALA A 857 -12.11 -0.76 48.24
N ALA A 858 -11.08 -1.17 47.51
CA ALA A 858 -9.90 -0.34 47.22
C ALA A 858 -10.26 0.94 46.43
N ARG A 859 -11.32 0.90 45.60
CA ARG A 859 -11.77 2.03 44.79
C ARG A 859 -12.97 2.79 45.38
N GLY A 860 -13.45 2.38 46.57
CA GLY A 860 -14.62 2.99 47.22
C GLY A 860 -15.93 2.78 46.45
N VAL A 861 -16.04 1.70 45.65
CA VAL A 861 -17.21 1.33 44.89
C VAL A 861 -18.14 0.48 45.78
N PRO A 862 -19.40 0.88 45.99
CA PRO A 862 -20.33 0.08 46.80
C PRO A 862 -20.71 -1.22 46.10
N THR A 863 -20.80 -2.30 46.85
CA THR A 863 -21.37 -3.59 46.48
C THR A 863 -22.73 -3.77 47.07
N GLU A 864 -23.69 -4.26 46.32
CA GLU A 864 -25.08 -4.43 46.72
C GLU A 864 -25.56 -5.84 46.35
N GLU A 865 -26.12 -6.58 47.29
CA GLU A 865 -26.70 -7.88 47.01
C GLU A 865 -28.02 -7.71 46.26
N TYR A 866 -28.12 -8.36 45.10
CA TYR A 866 -29.28 -8.28 44.22
C TYR A 866 -29.82 -9.64 43.87
N PRO A 867 -31.00 -10.04 44.43
CA PRO A 867 -31.61 -11.34 44.15
C PRO A 867 -32.09 -11.45 42.71
N GLY A 868 -31.88 -12.59 42.08
CA GLY A 868 -32.37 -12.87 40.73
C GLY A 868 -31.48 -12.38 39.61
N LEU A 869 -30.20 -12.18 39.88
CA LEU A 869 -29.17 -12.04 38.83
C LEU A 869 -28.91 -13.40 38.14
N ASP A 870 -28.83 -13.39 36.82
CA ASP A 870 -28.36 -14.53 36.02
C ASP A 870 -26.83 -14.65 36.01
N TYR A 871 -26.13 -13.70 36.66
CA TYR A 871 -24.69 -13.61 36.80
C TYR A 871 -24.26 -13.60 38.25
N SER A 872 -23.03 -13.99 38.52
CA SER A 872 -22.44 -13.88 39.86
C SER A 872 -22.35 -12.42 40.31
N CYS A 873 -22.09 -11.51 39.39
CA CYS A 873 -22.09 -10.06 39.62
C CYS A 873 -22.32 -9.24 38.34
N VAL A 874 -22.67 -7.97 38.51
CA VAL A 874 -22.84 -6.98 37.43
C VAL A 874 -22.31 -5.63 37.88
N GLY A 875 -21.36 -5.09 37.08
CA GLY A 875 -20.89 -3.70 37.29
C GLY A 875 -21.77 -2.70 36.54
N LEU A 876 -22.22 -1.66 37.24
CA LEU A 876 -23.04 -0.60 36.68
C LEU A 876 -22.25 0.68 36.50
N ILE A 877 -22.27 1.24 35.29
CA ILE A 877 -21.74 2.56 34.95
C ILE A 877 -22.95 3.48 34.75
N HIS A 878 -23.05 4.55 35.54
CA HIS A 878 -24.20 5.44 35.43
C HIS A 878 -23.79 6.80 34.85
N PRO A 879 -24.48 7.33 33.81
CA PRO A 879 -24.09 8.57 33.12
C PRO A 879 -23.95 9.79 34.03
N ARG A 880 -24.76 9.84 35.11
CA ARG A 880 -24.73 10.95 36.10
C ARG A 880 -23.64 10.82 37.13
N PHE A 881 -23.19 9.61 37.45
CA PHE A 881 -22.30 9.32 38.58
C PHE A 881 -20.91 8.85 38.17
N THR A 882 -20.70 8.58 36.88
CA THR A 882 -19.42 8.09 36.35
C THR A 882 -18.88 9.07 35.31
N ARG A 883 -17.69 9.65 35.54
CA ARG A 883 -17.03 10.50 34.55
C ARG A 883 -16.57 9.62 33.36
N GLY A 884 -16.85 10.07 32.13
CA GLY A 884 -16.38 9.42 30.90
C GLY A 884 -17.14 8.12 30.56
N ALA A 885 -18.41 7.98 30.91
CA ALA A 885 -19.28 6.90 30.45
C ALA A 885 -19.62 7.08 28.97
N THR A 886 -19.23 6.12 28.14
CA THR A 886 -19.49 6.10 26.68
C THR A 886 -20.44 4.98 26.29
N GLY A 887 -21.26 5.23 25.26
CA GLY A 887 -22.13 4.22 24.64
C GLY A 887 -21.34 3.13 23.87
N ASP A 888 -22.04 2.19 23.21
CA ASP A 888 -21.44 1.13 22.39
C ASP A 888 -20.78 1.65 21.12
N ASP A 889 -21.31 2.72 20.59
CA ASP A 889 -20.81 3.47 19.45
C ASP A 889 -19.60 4.36 19.81
N GLY A 890 -19.14 4.31 21.07
CA GLY A 890 -18.07 5.15 21.58
C GLY A 890 -18.50 6.57 21.88
N THR A 891 -19.79 6.93 21.70
CA THR A 891 -20.28 8.25 22.02
C THR A 891 -20.48 8.43 23.53
N SER A 892 -20.23 9.65 24.07
CA SER A 892 -20.52 9.96 25.44
C SER A 892 -22.02 9.88 25.71
N ALA A 893 -22.43 9.21 26.77
CA ALA A 893 -23.82 9.21 27.20
C ALA A 893 -24.24 10.66 27.47
N THR A 894 -25.04 11.25 26.60
CA THR A 894 -25.45 12.65 26.62
C THR A 894 -26.19 12.99 27.93
N ARG A 895 -25.74 14.02 28.61
CA ARG A 895 -26.52 14.66 29.68
C ARG A 895 -27.74 15.33 29.06
N ASP A 896 -28.93 15.06 29.61
CA ASP A 896 -30.14 15.80 29.25
C ASP A 896 -29.99 17.29 29.64
N PRO A 897 -30.13 18.25 28.72
CA PRO A 897 -29.91 19.66 28.99
C PRO A 897 -30.91 20.29 30.00
N LYS A 898 -31.92 19.55 30.43
CA LYS A 898 -33.02 20.06 31.28
C LYS A 898 -32.76 20.00 32.78
N GLU A 899 -31.60 19.55 33.28
CA GLU A 899 -31.33 19.46 34.72
C GLU A 899 -30.19 20.38 35.19
N GLN A 900 -29.95 21.51 34.51
CA GLN A 900 -29.15 22.63 35.01
C GLN A 900 -30.09 23.77 35.35
N ALA A 901 -30.96 23.62 36.35
CA ALA A 901 -31.64 24.70 37.03
C ALA A 901 -31.72 24.38 38.53
#